data_8ac0de949e06115fde33f9db7ef68f25
#
_entry.id   8ac0de949e06115fde33f9db7ef68f25
#
_cell.length_a   1.000
_cell.length_b   1.000
_cell.length_c   1.000
_cell.angle_alpha   90.00
_cell.angle_beta   90.00
_cell.angle_gamma   90.00
#
_symmetry.space_group_name_H-M   'P 1'
#
loop_
_entity.id
_entity.type
_entity.pdbx_description
1 polymer ?
#
loop_
_entity_poly.entity_id
_entity_poly.type
_entity_poly.pdbx_seq_one_letter_code
_entity_poly.pdbx_strand_id
1 'polypeptide(L)'
;MRNYILRKMISKDTGDNFIIKALFYIVFRDKMNLRFLKSNFEPFIKGNDFKTSLDYCDYIISKFPNNKFGYTQKSNLYLSINNKEAAKKIIDESPININNKHNVNKKQPVAKKNNKKSIIRISDAEIKKMVSSCKYNEIIDLLQSKLEELSLEQVLILAKSFQQIGKYTEAYKTLIDAQVKFPNERKILMRLGEILQNDKKIPQAHVYFKAAKIFYPEYGTVKKLSFEVDNELWSNALETLSEILLFSTLSHLKFLPALNRVSPFFPDKRDTIISIRNNVQSILWTKKGKKGTNPNNQVKIAIKCRWLALAESIILRNVNGSQPVSDSIIHWLNTVKEYQNGYELFFSLANHNDDNKKLKGFLNGNEIELNHDEKLKFKCIEVFIPSVFFTNPAEEKPSYHTVRNFFANIYSYLLTLENIIVVPRNQWNWRKCDPIINNAYVISYHTRSIDMDNKKHLHIQESTLAERCSMDYMGYAGYSSLAYDSTPNVINDSLKYNNENIEQQISFYIKNNISKYKQSDEEFHLESDYVFIPMQVTTDAVASLSYIDGINLLKLVSEYFFNTSTKVVVKRHPYCNSIEVEKLINELEKEGKIIVSNSSVHHLIKGAKTIITVNSGVGLEAIIHNKPVIITGKSDYCYAAAAIVKNEEDLINAILNLDSLSSDETLRRKFLAYYLLEYSVCSDNVEKIAHKIDELLMREL
;
A
#
# COMPACT_ATOMS: atom_id res chain seq x y z
N MET A 1 6.31 12.10 27.62
CA MET A 1 5.30 12.77 26.76
C MET A 1 3.86 12.40 27.16
N ARG A 2 3.48 11.14 27.27
CA ARG A 2 2.10 10.69 27.66
C ARG A 2 1.64 11.25 29.01
N ASN A 3 2.48 11.11 30.05
CA ASN A 3 2.23 11.66 31.39
C ASN A 3 2.21 13.19 31.39
N TYR A 4 3.00 13.83 30.53
CA TYR A 4 3.02 15.28 30.37
C TYR A 4 1.69 15.80 29.76
N ILE A 5 1.18 15.12 28.74
CA ILE A 5 -0.11 15.48 28.11
C ILE A 5 -1.25 15.30 29.10
N LEU A 6 -1.29 14.17 29.85
CA LEU A 6 -2.28 13.92 30.89
C LEU A 6 -2.18 14.95 32.03
N ARG A 7 -0.98 15.31 32.48
CA ARG A 7 -0.77 16.36 33.49
C ARG A 7 -1.31 17.73 33.01
N LYS A 8 -0.97 18.13 31.79
CA LYS A 8 -1.46 19.39 31.20
C LYS A 8 -2.97 19.42 31.02
N MET A 9 -3.61 18.32 30.73
CA MET A 9 -5.05 18.20 30.60
C MET A 9 -5.80 18.28 31.94
N ILE A 10 -5.22 17.68 33.00
CA ILE A 10 -5.80 17.62 34.33
C ILE A 10 -5.62 18.95 35.09
N SER A 11 -4.49 19.63 34.90
CA SER A 11 -4.14 20.87 35.61
C SER A 11 -4.87 22.12 35.15
N LYS A 12 -5.80 22.05 34.19
CA LYS A 12 -6.44 23.20 33.53
C LYS A 12 -5.45 24.24 32.93
N ASP A 13 -4.17 23.99 33.04
CA ASP A 13 -3.10 24.86 32.56
C ASP A 13 -2.81 24.55 31.10
N THR A 14 -3.82 24.72 30.26
CA THR A 14 -3.75 24.56 28.82
C THR A 14 -3.40 25.88 28.17
N GLY A 15 -2.22 26.42 28.49
CA GLY A 15 -1.62 27.49 27.69
C GLY A 15 -1.52 27.00 26.25
N ASP A 16 -2.12 27.70 25.38
CA ASP A 16 -2.07 27.79 23.91
C ASP A 16 -1.48 26.67 23.03
N ASN A 17 -1.61 25.40 23.39
CA ASN A 17 -1.34 24.34 22.44
C ASN A 17 -2.64 23.92 21.71
N PHE A 18 -3.09 24.83 20.85
CA PHE A 18 -4.26 24.66 19.96
C PHE A 18 -4.24 23.31 19.21
N ILE A 19 -3.05 22.81 18.88
CA ILE A 19 -2.88 21.52 18.18
C ILE A 19 -3.28 20.33 19.07
N ILE A 20 -2.93 20.33 20.35
CA ILE A 20 -3.29 19.24 21.27
C ILE A 20 -4.79 19.28 21.57
N LYS A 21 -5.36 20.48 21.75
CA LYS A 21 -6.81 20.66 21.91
C LYS A 21 -7.57 20.27 20.65
N ALA A 22 -7.11 20.69 19.47
CA ALA A 22 -7.74 20.37 18.19
C ALA A 22 -7.69 18.88 17.88
N LEU A 23 -6.56 18.19 18.12
CA LEU A 23 -6.44 16.75 17.95
C LEU A 23 -7.41 15.97 18.85
N PHE A 24 -7.57 16.41 20.10
CA PHE A 24 -8.52 15.79 21.02
C PHE A 24 -9.98 16.11 20.65
N TYR A 25 -10.27 17.35 20.23
CA TYR A 25 -11.63 17.78 19.86
C TYR A 25 -12.11 17.13 18.55
N ILE A 26 -11.22 17.01 17.56
CA ILE A 26 -11.57 16.44 16.24
C ILE A 26 -11.74 14.92 16.31
N VAL A 27 -10.88 14.23 17.07
CA VAL A 27 -10.89 12.76 17.11
C VAL A 27 -11.80 12.21 18.21
N PHE A 28 -12.01 12.93 19.31
CA PHE A 28 -12.62 12.38 20.53
C PHE A 28 -13.83 13.12 21.08
N ARG A 29 -14.31 14.19 20.44
CA ARG A 29 -15.53 14.95 20.84
C ARG A 29 -15.94 14.72 22.30
N ASP A 30 -15.31 15.41 23.25
CA ASP A 30 -15.66 15.49 24.66
C ASP A 30 -15.73 14.20 25.52
N LYS A 31 -15.48 13.03 24.98
CA LYS A 31 -15.61 11.78 25.76
C LYS A 31 -14.31 10.98 25.79
N MET A 32 -13.40 11.32 26.70
CA MET A 32 -12.36 10.35 27.07
C MET A 32 -13.02 9.08 27.60
N ASN A 33 -12.71 7.94 26.98
CA ASN A 33 -13.30 6.66 27.35
C ASN A 33 -12.81 6.24 28.73
N LEU A 34 -13.74 5.89 29.62
CA LEU A 34 -13.46 5.38 30.95
C LEU A 34 -12.47 4.18 30.96
N ARG A 35 -12.51 3.33 29.93
CA ARG A 35 -11.59 2.20 29.78
C ARG A 35 -10.14 2.66 29.58
N PHE A 36 -9.93 3.73 28.82
CA PHE A 36 -8.62 4.35 28.65
C PHE A 36 -8.10 4.93 29.97
N LEU A 37 -8.94 5.68 30.69
CA LEU A 37 -8.56 6.25 31.98
C LEU A 37 -8.24 5.14 32.99
N LYS A 38 -9.01 4.05 33.03
CA LYS A 38 -8.74 2.88 33.86
C LYS A 38 -7.41 2.20 33.53
N SER A 39 -7.13 1.95 32.25
CA SER A 39 -5.90 1.25 31.81
C SER A 39 -4.63 2.06 32.05
N ASN A 40 -4.74 3.39 32.17
CA ASN A 40 -3.61 4.28 32.42
C ASN A 40 -3.48 4.73 33.88
N PHE A 41 -4.41 4.32 34.72
CA PHE A 41 -4.44 4.76 36.13
C PHE A 41 -3.18 4.33 36.88
N GLU A 42 -2.87 3.03 36.92
CA GLU A 42 -1.69 2.54 37.64
C GLU A 42 -0.35 3.08 37.13
N PRO A 43 -0.08 3.07 35.81
CA PRO A 43 1.14 3.69 35.29
C PRO A 43 1.25 5.19 35.61
N PHE A 44 0.09 5.90 35.64
CA PHE A 44 0.09 7.31 35.97
C PHE A 44 0.40 7.56 37.45
N ILE A 45 -0.24 6.82 38.35
CA ILE A 45 -0.05 6.92 39.80
C ILE A 45 1.41 6.60 40.21
N LYS A 46 2.01 5.55 39.64
CA LYS A 46 3.41 5.17 39.91
C LYS A 46 4.45 6.22 39.52
N GLY A 47 4.11 7.11 38.60
CA GLY A 47 5.02 8.17 38.12
C GLY A 47 4.74 9.57 38.65
N ASN A 48 3.79 9.74 39.57
CA ASN A 48 3.35 11.07 40.02
C ASN A 48 3.19 11.17 41.54
N ASP A 49 3.19 12.41 42.04
CA ASP A 49 2.91 12.71 43.45
C ASP A 49 1.43 12.46 43.80
N PHE A 50 1.17 12.47 45.11
CA PHE A 50 -0.19 12.21 45.66
C PHE A 50 -1.24 13.20 45.15
N LYS A 51 -0.90 14.52 45.09
CA LYS A 51 -1.81 15.54 44.64
C LYS A 51 -2.19 15.35 43.18
N THR A 52 -1.22 15.14 42.31
CA THR A 52 -1.43 14.88 40.88
C THR A 52 -2.28 13.62 40.67
N SER A 53 -2.09 12.61 41.53
CA SER A 53 -2.87 11.36 41.50
C SER A 53 -4.32 11.57 41.90
N LEU A 54 -4.60 12.44 42.91
CA LEU A 54 -5.94 12.84 43.28
C LEU A 54 -6.64 13.63 42.15
N ASP A 55 -5.94 14.59 41.54
CA ASP A 55 -6.47 15.39 40.42
C ASP A 55 -6.89 14.46 39.25
N TYR A 56 -6.17 13.37 39.03
CA TYR A 56 -6.55 12.36 38.05
C TYR A 56 -7.87 11.65 38.41
N CYS A 57 -8.03 11.29 39.69
CA CYS A 57 -9.29 10.70 40.17
C CYS A 57 -10.45 11.67 40.03
N ASP A 58 -10.25 12.94 40.38
CA ASP A 58 -11.26 13.99 40.28
C ASP A 58 -11.66 14.24 38.85
N TYR A 59 -10.70 14.18 37.92
CA TYR A 59 -11.00 14.26 36.49
C TYR A 59 -11.88 13.08 36.04
N ILE A 60 -11.57 11.84 36.46
CA ILE A 60 -12.41 10.67 36.17
C ILE A 60 -13.81 10.82 36.73
N ILE A 61 -13.94 11.29 37.99
CA ILE A 61 -15.22 11.50 38.65
C ILE A 61 -16.02 12.56 37.89
N SER A 62 -15.43 13.68 37.52
CA SER A 62 -16.11 14.78 36.80
C SER A 62 -16.64 14.33 35.43
N LYS A 63 -15.91 13.45 34.74
CA LYS A 63 -16.31 12.96 33.41
C LYS A 63 -17.26 11.76 33.48
N PHE A 64 -17.20 10.99 34.54
CA PHE A 64 -18.00 9.76 34.72
C PHE A 64 -18.57 9.68 36.14
N PRO A 65 -19.46 10.64 36.54
CA PRO A 65 -19.96 10.73 37.93
C PRO A 65 -20.74 9.50 38.37
N ASN A 66 -21.33 8.78 37.42
CA ASN A 66 -22.07 7.55 37.67
C ASN A 66 -21.21 6.26 37.54
N ASN A 67 -19.87 6.36 37.65
CA ASN A 67 -18.98 5.19 37.62
C ASN A 67 -18.12 5.08 38.86
N LYS A 68 -18.22 3.96 39.56
CA LYS A 68 -17.55 3.71 40.84
C LYS A 68 -16.01 3.78 40.79
N PHE A 69 -15.39 3.64 39.60
CA PHE A 69 -13.92 3.51 39.51
C PHE A 69 -13.20 4.74 40.07
N GLY A 70 -13.58 5.96 39.65
CA GLY A 70 -12.94 7.20 40.12
C GLY A 70 -13.02 7.35 41.64
N TYR A 71 -14.20 7.12 42.20
CA TYR A 71 -14.41 7.19 43.68
C TYR A 71 -13.61 6.11 44.42
N THR A 72 -13.63 4.87 43.93
CA THR A 72 -12.86 3.77 44.53
C THR A 72 -11.37 4.06 44.54
N GLN A 73 -10.83 4.54 43.41
CA GLN A 73 -9.41 4.83 43.33
C GLN A 73 -9.00 6.05 44.18
N LYS A 74 -9.84 7.09 44.24
CA LYS A 74 -9.62 8.25 45.12
C LYS A 74 -9.62 7.84 46.59
N SER A 75 -10.55 6.98 46.98
CA SER A 75 -10.60 6.42 48.34
C SER A 75 -9.36 5.59 48.67
N ASN A 76 -8.92 4.74 47.71
CA ASN A 76 -7.67 3.91 47.88
C ASN A 76 -6.42 4.79 48.04
N LEU A 77 -6.33 5.93 47.33
CA LEU A 77 -5.24 6.88 47.51
C LEU A 77 -5.21 7.46 48.91
N TYR A 78 -6.37 7.87 49.49
CA TYR A 78 -6.42 8.33 50.86
C TYR A 78 -6.09 7.23 51.87
N LEU A 79 -6.50 5.97 51.60
CA LEU A 79 -6.10 4.82 52.45
C LEU A 79 -4.59 4.59 52.41
N SER A 80 -3.94 4.80 51.28
CA SER A 80 -2.47 4.61 51.13
C SER A 80 -1.65 5.56 52.02
N ILE A 81 -2.19 6.70 52.37
CA ILE A 81 -1.63 7.66 53.35
C ILE A 81 -2.26 7.56 54.73
N ASN A 82 -2.95 6.46 55.02
CA ASN A 82 -3.65 6.16 56.30
C ASN A 82 -4.76 7.18 56.71
N ASN A 83 -5.29 7.96 55.74
CA ASN A 83 -6.41 8.91 55.97
C ASN A 83 -7.76 8.19 55.76
N LYS A 84 -8.21 7.46 56.79
CA LYS A 84 -9.44 6.67 56.74
C LYS A 84 -10.72 7.54 56.68
N GLU A 85 -10.70 8.71 57.29
CA GLU A 85 -11.87 9.62 57.26
C GLU A 85 -12.13 10.18 55.89
N ALA A 86 -11.08 10.70 55.23
CA ALA A 86 -11.20 11.21 53.87
C ALA A 86 -11.60 10.10 52.89
N ALA A 87 -11.04 8.89 53.04
CA ALA A 87 -11.40 7.73 52.25
C ALA A 87 -12.88 7.35 52.40
N LYS A 88 -13.41 7.36 53.61
CA LYS A 88 -14.83 7.08 53.92
C LYS A 88 -15.72 8.14 53.33
N LYS A 89 -15.38 9.43 53.50
CA LYS A 89 -16.12 10.55 52.96
C LYS A 89 -16.30 10.44 51.41
N ILE A 90 -15.29 10.07 50.66
CA ILE A 90 -15.36 9.89 49.21
C ILE A 90 -16.33 8.76 48.82
N ILE A 91 -16.43 7.70 49.61
CA ILE A 91 -17.39 6.62 49.38
C ILE A 91 -18.81 7.04 49.69
N ASP A 92 -18.99 7.74 50.83
CA ASP A 92 -20.30 8.23 51.27
C ASP A 92 -20.88 9.32 50.37
N GLU A 93 -20.04 10.16 49.77
CA GLU A 93 -20.41 11.19 48.77
C GLU A 93 -20.61 10.61 47.35
N SER A 94 -20.31 9.34 47.13
CA SER A 94 -20.52 8.73 45.83
C SER A 94 -22.00 8.50 45.53
N PRO A 95 -22.51 8.94 44.37
CA PRO A 95 -23.89 8.69 43.96
C PRO A 95 -24.18 7.20 43.68
N ILE A 96 -23.18 6.33 43.80
CA ILE A 96 -23.26 4.91 43.51
C ILE A 96 -22.93 4.13 44.78
N ASN A 97 -23.74 3.12 45.11
CA ASN A 97 -23.49 2.26 46.26
C ASN A 97 -22.23 1.39 45.99
N ILE A 98 -21.10 1.77 46.62
CA ILE A 98 -19.80 1.12 46.47
C ILE A 98 -19.64 -0.08 47.43
N ASN A 99 -20.50 -0.22 48.45
CA ASN A 99 -20.38 -1.17 49.52
C ASN A 99 -20.84 -2.61 49.20
N ASN A 100 -21.28 -2.91 47.97
CA ASN A 100 -21.60 -4.30 47.60
C ASN A 100 -20.32 -5.13 47.36
N LYS A 101 -19.63 -5.55 48.44
CA LYS A 101 -18.75 -6.70 48.43
C LYS A 101 -19.58 -7.96 48.73
N HIS A 102 -19.49 -8.92 47.80
CA HIS A 102 -19.92 -10.33 47.91
C HIS A 102 -21.43 -10.59 47.95
N ASN A 103 -21.94 -11.00 46.80
CA ASN A 103 -22.74 -12.23 46.73
C ASN A 103 -22.63 -12.83 45.32
N VAL A 104 -21.76 -13.83 45.24
CA VAL A 104 -21.76 -14.81 44.15
C VAL A 104 -22.81 -15.87 44.56
N ASN A 105 -23.66 -16.19 43.55
CA ASN A 105 -24.60 -17.30 43.55
C ASN A 105 -25.91 -17.16 44.35
N LYS A 106 -26.98 -16.84 43.58
CA LYS A 106 -28.18 -17.70 43.60
C LYS A 106 -29.05 -17.31 42.35
N LYS A 107 -29.11 -18.28 41.44
CA LYS A 107 -30.13 -18.29 40.38
C LYS A 107 -31.51 -18.43 41.03
N GLN A 108 -32.44 -17.51 40.74
CA GLN A 108 -33.87 -17.79 40.79
C GLN A 108 -34.49 -17.41 39.46
N PRO A 109 -35.49 -18.17 39.01
CA PRO A 109 -36.02 -18.03 37.65
C PRO A 109 -37.10 -16.96 37.62
N VAL A 110 -36.92 -15.95 36.80
CA VAL A 110 -37.99 -14.99 36.47
C VAL A 110 -38.69 -15.49 35.20
N ALA A 111 -40.01 -15.59 35.30
CA ALA A 111 -40.92 -16.11 34.32
C ALA A 111 -40.77 -15.41 32.96
N LYS A 112 -40.71 -16.21 31.92
CA LYS A 112 -40.72 -15.84 30.53
C LYS A 112 -42.07 -15.21 30.16
N LYS A 113 -42.11 -13.96 29.76
CA LYS A 113 -43.11 -13.46 28.83
C LYS A 113 -42.51 -13.53 27.41
N ASN A 114 -43.05 -14.43 26.65
CA ASN A 114 -42.73 -14.61 25.23
C ASN A 114 -43.22 -13.42 24.42
N ASN A 115 -42.28 -12.70 23.82
CA ASN A 115 -42.47 -12.07 22.53
C ASN A 115 -41.15 -12.23 21.76
N LYS A 116 -40.95 -13.43 21.22
CA LYS A 116 -39.85 -13.72 20.29
C LYS A 116 -40.27 -13.31 18.88
N LYS A 117 -39.87 -12.09 18.46
CA LYS A 117 -39.39 -11.96 17.09
C LYS A 117 -38.02 -12.65 17.10
N SER A 118 -37.90 -13.72 16.36
CA SER A 118 -36.64 -14.48 16.19
C SER A 118 -35.63 -13.60 15.49
N ILE A 119 -34.76 -12.93 16.27
CA ILE A 119 -33.56 -12.30 15.76
C ILE A 119 -32.64 -13.47 15.40
N ILE A 120 -32.54 -13.76 14.12
CA ILE A 120 -31.53 -14.69 13.59
C ILE A 120 -30.17 -14.09 13.92
N ARG A 121 -29.55 -14.53 15.01
CA ARG A 121 -28.14 -14.22 15.32
C ARG A 121 -27.29 -15.07 14.40
N ILE A 122 -26.86 -14.49 13.30
CA ILE A 122 -25.88 -15.15 12.42
C ILE A 122 -24.56 -15.24 13.15
N SER A 123 -23.96 -16.41 13.14
CA SER A 123 -22.68 -16.66 13.79
C SER A 123 -21.53 -15.99 13.01
N ASP A 124 -20.51 -15.52 13.72
CA ASP A 124 -19.29 -15.00 13.08
C ASP A 124 -18.62 -16.01 12.14
N ALA A 125 -18.84 -17.30 12.36
CA ALA A 125 -18.38 -18.37 11.48
C ALA A 125 -19.07 -18.37 10.10
N GLU A 126 -20.39 -18.14 10.07
CA GLU A 126 -21.16 -18.02 8.84
C GLU A 126 -20.74 -16.78 8.05
N ILE A 127 -20.57 -15.65 8.72
CA ILE A 127 -20.10 -14.42 8.08
C ILE A 127 -18.70 -14.63 7.47
N LYS A 128 -17.78 -15.30 8.19
CA LYS A 128 -16.45 -15.64 7.65
C LYS A 128 -16.52 -16.55 6.42
N LYS A 129 -17.44 -17.51 6.41
CA LYS A 129 -17.68 -18.38 5.25
C LYS A 129 -18.20 -17.56 4.06
N MET A 130 -19.10 -16.59 4.28
CA MET A 130 -19.58 -15.71 3.21
C MET A 130 -18.45 -14.82 2.67
N VAL A 131 -17.55 -14.31 3.53
CA VAL A 131 -16.37 -13.56 3.11
C VAL A 131 -15.45 -14.40 2.23
N SER A 132 -15.19 -15.66 2.61
CA SER A 132 -14.34 -16.56 1.82
C SER A 132 -14.97 -16.95 0.47
N SER A 133 -16.28 -16.87 0.35
CA SER A 133 -17.04 -17.08 -0.88
C SER A 133 -17.35 -15.79 -1.66
N CYS A 134 -16.73 -14.66 -1.28
CA CYS A 134 -16.89 -13.34 -1.91
C CYS A 134 -18.34 -12.83 -2.00
N LYS A 135 -19.23 -13.27 -1.08
CA LYS A 135 -20.65 -12.90 -1.05
C LYS A 135 -20.89 -11.54 -0.39
N TYR A 136 -20.27 -10.51 -0.90
CA TYR A 136 -20.23 -9.19 -0.24
C TYR A 136 -21.60 -8.49 -0.19
N ASN A 137 -22.43 -8.60 -1.24
CA ASN A 137 -23.78 -8.03 -1.24
C ASN A 137 -24.66 -8.68 -0.15
N GLU A 138 -24.64 -10.02 -0.05
CA GLU A 138 -25.38 -10.75 0.99
C GLU A 138 -24.94 -10.31 2.42
N ILE A 139 -23.63 -10.08 2.63
CA ILE A 139 -23.10 -9.59 3.91
C ILE A 139 -23.63 -8.17 4.21
N ILE A 140 -23.67 -7.29 3.22
CA ILE A 140 -24.16 -5.92 3.37
C ILE A 140 -25.63 -5.94 3.73
N ASP A 141 -26.46 -6.64 2.97
CA ASP A 141 -27.92 -6.74 3.21
C ASP A 141 -28.21 -7.25 4.62
N LEU A 142 -27.36 -8.15 5.12
CA LEU A 142 -27.49 -8.78 6.41
C LEU A 142 -27.11 -7.88 7.59
N LEU A 143 -26.04 -7.09 7.44
CA LEU A 143 -25.39 -6.36 8.54
C LEU A 143 -25.76 -4.88 8.56
N GLN A 144 -26.04 -4.26 7.41
CA GLN A 144 -26.23 -2.81 7.30
C GLN A 144 -27.35 -2.27 8.18
N SER A 145 -28.48 -2.99 8.28
CA SER A 145 -29.64 -2.58 9.07
C SER A 145 -29.44 -2.69 10.60
N LYS A 146 -28.35 -3.33 11.05
CA LYS A 146 -28.07 -3.66 12.46
C LYS A 146 -26.79 -3.00 13.00
N LEU A 147 -26.33 -1.93 12.40
CA LEU A 147 -25.02 -1.30 12.67
C LEU A 147 -24.76 -1.05 14.16
N GLU A 148 -25.80 -0.63 14.90
CA GLU A 148 -25.66 -0.37 16.35
C GLU A 148 -25.43 -1.66 17.18
N GLU A 149 -25.85 -2.82 16.70
CA GLU A 149 -25.73 -4.10 17.40
C GLU A 149 -24.45 -4.85 17.04
N LEU A 150 -23.78 -4.48 15.93
CA LEU A 150 -22.63 -5.20 15.40
C LEU A 150 -21.44 -5.19 16.36
N SER A 151 -20.73 -6.32 16.42
CA SER A 151 -19.40 -6.38 17.04
C SER A 151 -18.37 -5.62 16.21
N LEU A 152 -17.21 -5.29 16.80
CA LEU A 152 -16.10 -4.67 16.07
C LEU A 152 -15.71 -5.45 14.82
N GLU A 153 -15.65 -6.79 14.90
CA GLU A 153 -15.27 -7.65 13.77
C GLU A 153 -16.30 -7.58 12.65
N GLN A 154 -17.56 -7.62 12.99
CA GLN A 154 -18.67 -7.52 12.02
C GLN A 154 -18.69 -6.14 11.32
N VAL A 155 -18.46 -5.05 12.06
CA VAL A 155 -18.34 -3.72 11.46
C VAL A 155 -17.18 -3.63 10.48
N LEU A 156 -16.04 -4.19 10.83
CA LEU A 156 -14.86 -4.21 9.95
C LEU A 156 -15.10 -5.07 8.69
N ILE A 157 -15.84 -6.16 8.82
CA ILE A 157 -16.27 -6.99 7.69
C ILE A 157 -17.25 -6.24 6.81
N LEU A 158 -18.24 -5.55 7.39
CA LEU A 158 -19.20 -4.74 6.64
C LEU A 158 -18.50 -3.63 5.85
N ALA A 159 -17.63 -2.87 6.50
CA ALA A 159 -16.86 -1.82 5.83
C ALA A 159 -15.99 -2.39 4.70
N LYS A 160 -15.35 -3.55 4.91
CA LYS A 160 -14.60 -4.25 3.88
C LYS A 160 -15.50 -4.71 2.72
N SER A 161 -16.70 -5.20 3.03
CA SER A 161 -17.65 -5.65 2.01
C SER A 161 -18.09 -4.50 1.09
N PHE A 162 -18.37 -3.32 1.68
CA PHE A 162 -18.63 -2.11 0.91
C PHE A 162 -17.44 -1.74 0.01
N GLN A 163 -16.21 -1.82 0.51
CA GLN A 163 -15.01 -1.55 -0.29
C GLN A 163 -14.86 -2.53 -1.47
N GLN A 164 -15.18 -3.81 -1.26
CA GLN A 164 -15.05 -4.84 -2.29
C GLN A 164 -16.03 -4.65 -3.46
N ILE A 165 -17.19 -4.04 -3.21
CA ILE A 165 -18.19 -3.70 -4.25
C ILE A 165 -18.07 -2.25 -4.74
N GLY A 166 -16.98 -1.54 -4.37
CA GLY A 166 -16.71 -0.18 -4.84
C GLY A 166 -17.48 0.93 -4.13
N LYS A 167 -18.25 0.64 -3.07
CA LYS A 167 -19.01 1.63 -2.28
C LYS A 167 -18.16 2.19 -1.12
N TYR A 168 -17.18 3.03 -1.47
CA TYR A 168 -16.21 3.55 -0.50
C TYR A 168 -16.80 4.58 0.46
N THR A 169 -17.79 5.35 0.01
CA THR A 169 -18.52 6.33 0.84
C THR A 169 -19.24 5.64 2.00
N GLU A 170 -19.92 4.54 1.72
CA GLU A 170 -20.63 3.75 2.72
C GLU A 170 -19.65 3.06 3.67
N ALA A 171 -18.53 2.56 3.15
CA ALA A 171 -17.47 2.01 3.97
C ALA A 171 -16.92 3.06 4.95
N TYR A 172 -16.66 4.28 4.48
CA TYR A 172 -16.20 5.39 5.32
C TYR A 172 -17.22 5.78 6.38
N LYS A 173 -18.50 5.95 6.03
CA LYS A 173 -19.59 6.23 6.98
C LYS A 173 -19.67 5.15 8.06
N THR A 174 -19.66 3.88 7.65
CA THR A 174 -19.69 2.73 8.58
C THR A 174 -18.56 2.81 9.60
N LEU A 175 -17.34 3.18 9.18
CA LEU A 175 -16.19 3.29 10.08
C LEU A 175 -16.28 4.53 11.00
N ILE A 176 -16.82 5.66 10.51
CA ILE A 176 -17.06 6.86 11.34
C ILE A 176 -18.08 6.56 12.44
N ASP A 177 -19.19 5.91 12.11
CA ASP A 177 -20.22 5.52 13.09
C ASP A 177 -19.64 4.50 14.07
N ALA A 178 -18.86 3.56 13.59
CA ALA A 178 -18.16 2.59 14.43
C ALA A 178 -17.14 3.24 15.37
N GLN A 179 -16.49 4.34 14.97
CA GLN A 179 -15.56 5.07 15.82
C GLN A 179 -16.26 5.65 17.07
N VAL A 180 -17.53 6.04 16.95
CA VAL A 180 -18.32 6.49 18.10
C VAL A 180 -18.51 5.36 19.10
N LYS A 181 -18.77 4.15 18.60
CA LYS A 181 -19.01 2.95 19.45
C LYS A 181 -17.70 2.34 19.98
N PHE A 182 -16.65 2.34 19.17
CA PHE A 182 -15.34 1.78 19.48
C PHE A 182 -14.25 2.87 19.41
N PRO A 183 -14.29 3.89 20.29
CA PRO A 183 -13.34 4.99 20.24
C PRO A 183 -11.92 4.45 20.44
N ASN A 184 -10.98 4.98 19.65
CA ASN A 184 -9.56 4.63 19.70
C ASN A 184 -9.23 3.19 19.26
N GLU A 185 -10.16 2.47 18.65
CA GLU A 185 -9.86 1.14 18.16
C GLU A 185 -8.85 1.20 16.99
N ARG A 186 -7.74 0.49 17.16
CA ARG A 186 -6.59 0.53 16.24
C ARG A 186 -6.98 0.31 14.78
N LYS A 187 -7.79 -0.74 14.53
CA LYS A 187 -8.17 -1.11 13.17
C LYS A 187 -9.04 -0.05 12.50
N ILE A 188 -9.89 0.63 13.27
CA ILE A 188 -10.74 1.71 12.76
C ILE A 188 -9.89 2.94 12.44
N LEU A 189 -9.02 3.37 13.37
CA LEU A 189 -8.13 4.51 13.15
C LEU A 189 -7.26 4.33 11.90
N MET A 190 -6.68 3.14 11.75
CA MET A 190 -5.84 2.84 10.59
C MET A 190 -6.62 2.89 9.27
N ARG A 191 -7.80 2.27 9.22
CA ARG A 191 -8.60 2.26 7.99
C ARG A 191 -9.12 3.65 7.61
N LEU A 192 -9.52 4.46 8.58
CA LEU A 192 -9.93 5.85 8.32
C LEU A 192 -8.75 6.67 7.78
N GLY A 193 -7.55 6.49 8.35
CA GLY A 193 -6.34 7.13 7.83
C GLY A 193 -6.01 6.69 6.41
N GLU A 194 -6.09 5.39 6.11
CA GLU A 194 -5.84 4.82 4.78
C GLU A 194 -6.86 5.34 3.74
N ILE A 195 -8.16 5.42 4.08
CA ILE A 195 -9.18 5.96 3.19
C ILE A 195 -8.91 7.43 2.85
N LEU A 196 -8.58 8.24 3.84
CA LEU A 196 -8.27 9.66 3.63
C LEU A 196 -6.97 9.86 2.84
N GLN A 197 -5.98 8.98 3.02
CA GLN A 197 -4.76 8.98 2.21
C GLN A 197 -5.09 8.70 0.74
N ASN A 198 -5.98 7.75 0.46
CA ASN A 198 -6.42 7.43 -0.89
C ASN A 198 -7.14 8.61 -1.57
N ASP A 199 -7.80 9.45 -0.80
CA ASP A 199 -8.42 10.70 -1.27
C ASP A 199 -7.43 11.89 -1.30
N LYS A 200 -6.11 11.64 -1.14
CA LYS A 200 -5.08 12.68 -1.05
C LYS A 200 -5.32 13.73 0.06
N LYS A 201 -6.17 13.43 1.02
CA LYS A 201 -6.44 14.27 2.20
C LYS A 201 -5.37 14.05 3.27
N ILE A 202 -4.11 14.32 2.90
CA ILE A 202 -2.92 13.98 3.69
C ILE A 202 -2.93 14.58 5.09
N PRO A 203 -3.29 15.87 5.30
CA PRO A 203 -3.37 16.43 6.66
C PRO A 203 -4.38 15.70 7.55
N GLN A 204 -5.56 15.37 7.03
CA GLN A 204 -6.61 14.66 7.77
C GLN A 204 -6.19 13.20 8.06
N ALA A 205 -5.62 12.51 7.07
CA ALA A 205 -5.07 11.17 7.26
C ALA A 205 -4.00 11.14 8.36
N HIS A 206 -3.09 12.11 8.37
CA HIS A 206 -2.02 12.22 9.36
C HIS A 206 -2.56 12.33 10.80
N VAL A 207 -3.73 12.94 11.00
CA VAL A 207 -4.39 12.99 12.33
C VAL A 207 -4.68 11.59 12.85
N TYR A 208 -5.19 10.70 12.02
CA TYR A 208 -5.48 9.31 12.40
C TYR A 208 -4.22 8.50 12.70
N PHE A 209 -3.15 8.68 11.92
CA PHE A 209 -1.86 8.03 12.18
C PHE A 209 -1.21 8.57 13.47
N LYS A 210 -1.31 9.88 13.74
CA LYS A 210 -0.88 10.48 15.02
C LYS A 210 -1.70 9.95 16.20
N ALA A 211 -3.00 9.82 16.05
CA ALA A 211 -3.85 9.23 17.07
C ALA A 211 -3.48 7.75 17.34
N ALA A 212 -3.25 6.97 16.28
CA ALA A 212 -2.79 5.60 16.42
C ALA A 212 -1.45 5.51 17.17
N LYS A 213 -0.50 6.44 16.95
CA LYS A 213 0.76 6.53 17.71
C LYS A 213 0.51 6.81 19.21
N ILE A 214 -0.46 7.67 19.54
CA ILE A 214 -0.79 7.99 20.94
C ILE A 214 -1.35 6.79 21.67
N PHE A 215 -2.30 6.08 21.06
CA PHE A 215 -2.97 4.95 21.70
C PHE A 215 -2.20 3.63 21.62
N TYR A 216 -1.37 3.47 20.59
CA TYR A 216 -0.59 2.26 20.30
C TYR A 216 0.86 2.66 19.94
N PRO A 217 1.67 3.14 20.92
CA PRO A 217 2.93 3.83 20.66
C PRO A 217 3.87 3.11 19.70
N GLU A 218 4.12 1.81 19.90
CA GLU A 218 5.01 1.06 19.01
C GLU A 218 4.40 0.89 17.61
N TYR A 219 3.20 0.31 17.55
CA TYR A 219 2.54 0.02 16.28
C TYR A 219 2.17 1.28 15.51
N GLY A 220 1.58 2.27 16.19
CA GLY A 220 1.17 3.51 15.56
C GLY A 220 2.35 4.33 15.07
N THR A 221 3.49 4.31 15.76
CA THR A 221 4.70 5.00 15.29
C THR A 221 5.23 4.40 13.99
N VAL A 222 5.25 3.05 13.88
CA VAL A 222 5.68 2.38 12.65
C VAL A 222 4.73 2.66 11.49
N LYS A 223 3.42 2.66 11.73
CA LYS A 223 2.43 2.99 10.71
C LYS A 223 2.50 4.45 10.27
N LYS A 224 2.72 5.36 11.24
CA LYS A 224 2.96 6.77 10.97
C LYS A 224 4.20 6.96 10.10
N LEU A 225 5.31 6.28 10.40
CA LEU A 225 6.51 6.31 9.56
C LEU A 225 6.22 5.89 8.13
N SER A 226 5.53 4.75 7.95
CA SER A 226 5.17 4.27 6.61
C SER A 226 4.33 5.30 5.85
N PHE A 227 3.32 5.88 6.50
CA PHE A 227 2.50 6.93 5.93
C PHE A 227 3.32 8.18 5.54
N GLU A 228 4.22 8.62 6.40
CA GLU A 228 5.05 9.81 6.16
C GLU A 228 6.01 9.61 4.99
N VAL A 229 6.62 8.43 4.87
CA VAL A 229 7.48 8.07 3.73
C VAL A 229 6.66 7.94 2.44
N ASP A 230 5.49 7.31 2.49
CA ASP A 230 4.63 7.13 1.33
C ASP A 230 4.11 8.48 0.77
N ASN A 231 4.02 9.49 1.62
CA ASN A 231 3.57 10.85 1.25
C ASN A 231 4.70 11.88 1.24
N GLU A 232 5.95 11.45 1.23
CA GLU A 232 7.15 12.30 1.08
C GLU A 232 7.29 13.38 2.18
N LEU A 233 6.76 13.11 3.36
CA LEU A 233 6.86 13.99 4.53
C LEU A 233 8.20 13.77 5.24
N TRP A 234 9.31 14.05 4.56
CA TRP A 234 10.66 13.62 4.94
C TRP A 234 11.11 14.05 6.34
N SER A 235 10.86 15.31 6.72
CA SER A 235 11.23 15.80 8.06
C SER A 235 10.48 15.06 9.17
N ASN A 236 9.18 14.81 8.97
CA ASN A 236 8.37 14.04 9.92
C ASN A 236 8.81 12.57 9.96
N ALA A 237 9.12 12.00 8.80
CA ALA A 237 9.57 10.62 8.69
C ALA A 237 10.93 10.41 9.40
N LEU A 238 11.86 11.34 9.28
CA LEU A 238 13.16 11.27 9.97
C LEU A 238 13.00 11.34 11.49
N GLU A 239 12.14 12.24 12.00
CA GLU A 239 11.82 12.32 13.43
C GLU A 239 11.22 11.00 13.93
N THR A 240 10.23 10.48 13.19
CA THR A 240 9.54 9.22 13.53
C THR A 240 10.46 8.01 13.46
N LEU A 241 11.36 7.95 12.47
CA LEU A 241 12.38 6.90 12.36
C LEU A 241 13.32 6.95 13.56
N SER A 242 13.82 8.14 13.93
CA SER A 242 14.71 8.31 15.08
C SER A 242 14.08 7.80 16.38
N GLU A 243 12.78 7.99 16.57
CA GLU A 243 12.07 7.39 17.72
C GLU A 243 12.04 5.85 17.65
N ILE A 244 11.82 5.28 16.46
CA ILE A 244 11.76 3.80 16.29
C ILE A 244 13.13 3.17 16.58
N LEU A 245 14.22 3.83 16.16
CA LEU A 245 15.56 3.31 16.39
C LEU A 245 15.91 3.23 17.89
N LEU A 246 15.20 3.97 18.76
CA LEU A 246 15.32 3.88 20.21
C LEU A 246 14.45 2.80 20.86
N PHE A 247 13.64 2.07 20.11
CA PHE A 247 12.81 1.01 20.65
C PHE A 247 13.67 -0.17 21.18
N SER A 248 13.07 -0.97 22.05
CA SER A 248 13.72 -2.19 22.51
C SER A 248 13.91 -3.20 21.38
N THR A 249 14.90 -4.09 21.51
CA THR A 249 15.15 -5.14 20.50
C THR A 249 13.94 -6.05 20.27
N LEU A 250 13.10 -6.26 21.30
CA LEU A 250 11.85 -7.04 21.15
C LEU A 250 10.81 -6.29 20.29
N SER A 251 10.81 -4.97 20.35
CA SER A 251 9.96 -4.13 19.49
C SER A 251 10.51 -4.09 18.07
N HIS A 252 11.85 -3.97 17.91
CA HIS A 252 12.50 -4.04 16.60
C HIS A 252 12.18 -5.32 15.85
N LEU A 253 12.12 -6.48 16.55
CA LEU A 253 11.73 -7.74 15.96
C LEU A 253 10.40 -7.67 15.20
N LYS A 254 9.42 -6.92 15.72
CA LYS A 254 8.10 -6.77 15.08
C LYS A 254 8.12 -5.83 13.88
N PHE A 255 9.03 -4.87 13.85
CA PHE A 255 9.01 -3.72 12.93
C PHE A 255 10.12 -3.74 11.89
N LEU A 256 10.99 -4.73 11.95
CA LEU A 256 12.12 -4.85 11.03
C LEU A 256 11.73 -4.77 9.54
N PRO A 257 10.63 -5.39 9.07
CA PRO A 257 10.21 -5.24 7.68
C PRO A 257 9.91 -3.79 7.28
N ALA A 258 9.35 -2.99 8.21
CA ALA A 258 9.11 -1.58 7.97
C ALA A 258 10.40 -0.77 7.96
N LEU A 259 11.35 -1.07 8.85
CA LEU A 259 12.66 -0.42 8.87
C LEU A 259 13.43 -0.69 7.56
N ASN A 260 13.45 -1.92 7.09
CA ASN A 260 14.08 -2.27 5.82
C ASN A 260 13.43 -1.52 4.64
N ARG A 261 12.09 -1.37 4.64
CA ARG A 261 11.37 -0.63 3.60
C ARG A 261 11.75 0.85 3.53
N VAL A 262 12.04 1.48 4.66
CA VAL A 262 12.34 2.91 4.70
C VAL A 262 13.84 3.22 4.62
N SER A 263 14.70 2.24 4.87
CA SER A 263 16.16 2.38 4.84
C SER A 263 16.70 3.10 3.60
N PRO A 264 16.22 2.80 2.37
CA PRO A 264 16.73 3.47 1.16
C PRO A 264 16.56 4.99 1.14
N PHE A 265 15.64 5.52 1.94
CA PHE A 265 15.38 6.97 2.00
C PHE A 265 16.21 7.70 3.04
N PHE A 266 16.90 6.96 3.93
CA PHE A 266 17.68 7.50 5.04
C PHE A 266 19.09 6.86 5.08
N PRO A 267 19.95 7.14 4.10
CA PRO A 267 21.28 6.52 3.99
C PRO A 267 22.13 6.72 5.25
N ASP A 268 22.03 7.86 5.92
CA ASP A 268 22.73 8.14 7.18
C ASP A 268 22.31 7.25 8.36
N LYS A 269 21.16 6.56 8.25
CA LYS A 269 20.64 5.62 9.26
C LYS A 269 20.85 4.16 8.88
N ARG A 270 21.41 3.89 7.71
CA ARG A 270 21.59 2.54 7.15
C ARG A 270 22.32 1.61 8.10
N ASP A 271 23.50 2.00 8.58
CA ASP A 271 24.33 1.15 9.45
C ASP A 271 23.62 0.81 10.76
N THR A 272 22.87 1.76 11.31
CA THR A 272 22.04 1.53 12.51
C THR A 272 20.95 0.50 12.22
N ILE A 273 20.29 0.58 11.08
CA ILE A 273 19.23 -0.36 10.67
C ILE A 273 19.83 -1.75 10.42
N ILE A 274 20.99 -1.85 9.77
CA ILE A 274 21.72 -3.11 9.56
C ILE A 274 22.11 -3.72 10.90
N SER A 275 22.65 -2.93 11.82
CA SER A 275 22.98 -3.40 13.19
C SER A 275 21.76 -3.96 13.92
N ILE A 276 20.62 -3.27 13.86
CA ILE A 276 19.36 -3.75 14.42
C ILE A 276 18.94 -5.08 13.78
N ARG A 277 19.03 -5.19 12.46
CA ARG A 277 18.72 -6.40 11.70
C ARG A 277 19.56 -7.58 12.15
N ASN A 278 20.89 -7.40 12.24
CA ASN A 278 21.82 -8.43 12.67
C ASN A 278 21.54 -8.88 14.12
N ASN A 279 21.24 -7.94 15.01
CA ASN A 279 20.87 -8.24 16.40
C ASN A 279 19.58 -9.03 16.48
N VAL A 280 18.54 -8.66 15.71
CA VAL A 280 17.27 -9.40 15.66
C VAL A 280 17.48 -10.80 15.12
N GLN A 281 18.26 -10.96 14.05
CA GLN A 281 18.57 -12.25 13.46
C GLN A 281 19.29 -13.16 14.47
N SER A 282 20.32 -12.64 15.13
CA SER A 282 21.06 -13.36 16.18
C SER A 282 20.15 -13.83 17.33
N ILE A 283 19.22 -12.97 17.76
CA ILE A 283 18.26 -13.32 18.82
C ILE A 283 17.32 -14.44 18.36
N LEU A 284 16.85 -14.41 17.13
CA LEU A 284 15.97 -15.45 16.59
C LEU A 284 16.71 -16.78 16.45
N TRP A 285 18.02 -16.77 16.11
CA TRP A 285 18.84 -17.99 16.04
C TRP A 285 19.08 -18.60 17.43
N THR A 286 19.37 -17.79 18.45
CA THR A 286 19.93 -18.26 19.74
C THR A 286 18.90 -18.62 20.79
N LYS A 287 17.65 -18.20 20.70
CA LYS A 287 16.70 -18.34 21.80
C LYS A 287 15.79 -19.55 21.72
N LYS A 288 15.97 -20.48 22.64
CA LYS A 288 14.89 -21.28 23.26
C LYS A 288 13.88 -20.27 23.86
N GLY A 289 12.66 -20.26 23.32
CA GLY A 289 11.59 -19.30 23.56
C GLY A 289 11.63 -18.57 24.91
N LYS A 290 11.90 -17.26 24.88
CA LYS A 290 11.53 -16.40 26.01
C LYS A 290 10.02 -16.37 26.13
N LYS A 291 9.48 -16.56 27.35
CA LYS A 291 8.08 -16.27 27.66
C LYS A 291 7.69 -14.92 27.04
N GLY A 292 6.76 -14.94 26.09
CA GLY A 292 6.18 -13.72 25.50
C GLY A 292 6.30 -13.52 23.99
N THR A 293 7.03 -14.37 23.25
CA THR A 293 7.09 -14.26 21.77
C THR A 293 6.38 -15.44 21.13
N ASN A 294 5.28 -15.15 20.45
CA ASN A 294 4.51 -16.16 19.71
C ASN A 294 5.35 -16.69 18.52
N PRO A 295 5.62 -18.03 18.44
CA PRO A 295 6.40 -18.63 17.35
C PRO A 295 5.86 -18.30 15.96
N ASN A 296 4.55 -18.25 15.80
CA ASN A 296 3.91 -17.86 14.54
C ASN A 296 4.36 -16.49 14.04
N ASN A 297 4.49 -15.51 14.95
CA ASN A 297 4.96 -14.17 14.57
C ASN A 297 6.45 -14.16 14.22
N GLN A 298 7.27 -14.96 14.92
CA GLN A 298 8.70 -15.10 14.61
C GLN A 298 8.91 -15.69 13.22
N VAL A 299 8.19 -16.78 12.89
CA VAL A 299 8.25 -17.42 11.58
C VAL A 299 7.78 -16.45 10.48
N LYS A 300 6.66 -15.74 10.68
CA LYS A 300 6.18 -14.73 9.73
C LYS A 300 7.22 -13.65 9.45
N ILE A 301 7.92 -13.19 10.47
CA ILE A 301 8.98 -12.19 10.32
C ILE A 301 10.16 -12.78 9.54
N ALA A 302 10.60 -13.99 9.89
CA ALA A 302 11.69 -14.67 9.20
C ALA A 302 11.35 -14.88 7.70
N ILE A 303 10.13 -15.31 7.37
CA ILE A 303 9.68 -15.44 5.98
C ILE A 303 9.71 -14.08 5.27
N LYS A 304 9.17 -13.03 5.87
CA LYS A 304 9.16 -11.68 5.29
C LYS A 304 10.54 -11.10 5.09
N CYS A 305 11.49 -11.44 5.96
CA CYS A 305 12.90 -11.03 5.86
C CYS A 305 13.75 -12.01 5.03
N ARG A 306 13.15 -13.00 4.42
CA ARG A 306 13.85 -14.02 3.62
C ARG A 306 14.84 -14.89 4.38
N TRP A 307 14.69 -15.01 5.69
CA TRP A 307 15.50 -15.91 6.53
C TRP A 307 14.84 -17.28 6.59
N LEU A 308 14.76 -17.99 5.47
CA LEU A 308 13.95 -19.21 5.35
C LEU A 308 14.51 -20.36 6.20
N ALA A 309 15.82 -20.54 6.24
CA ALA A 309 16.48 -21.51 7.12
C ALA A 309 16.21 -21.21 8.60
N LEU A 310 16.16 -19.92 8.98
CA LEU A 310 15.78 -19.50 10.32
C LEU A 310 14.30 -19.79 10.60
N ALA A 311 13.42 -19.56 9.63
CA ALA A 311 11.99 -19.88 9.77
C ALA A 311 11.79 -21.37 10.03
N GLU A 312 12.46 -22.25 9.30
CA GLU A 312 12.46 -23.71 9.53
C GLU A 312 12.99 -24.07 10.92
N SER A 313 14.14 -23.50 11.30
CA SER A 313 14.71 -23.71 12.62
C SER A 313 13.75 -23.32 13.75
N ILE A 314 12.96 -22.25 13.58
CA ILE A 314 11.93 -21.85 14.56
C ILE A 314 10.78 -22.86 14.58
N ILE A 315 10.34 -23.35 13.43
CA ILE A 315 9.29 -24.37 13.34
C ILE A 315 9.74 -25.65 14.06
N LEU A 316 10.91 -26.18 13.69
CA LEU A 316 11.45 -27.41 14.29
C LEU A 316 11.58 -27.33 15.81
N ARG A 317 12.04 -26.19 16.33
CA ARG A 317 12.16 -25.99 17.80
C ARG A 317 10.82 -25.95 18.53
N ASN A 318 9.72 -25.71 17.83
CA ASN A 318 8.39 -25.54 18.43
C ASN A 318 7.42 -26.68 18.08
N VAL A 319 7.86 -27.74 17.40
CA VAL A 319 7.00 -28.90 17.05
C VAL A 319 6.35 -29.51 18.29
N ASN A 320 7.11 -29.67 19.39
CA ASN A 320 6.65 -30.23 20.64
C ASN A 320 6.38 -29.15 21.71
N GLY A 321 6.24 -27.88 21.30
CA GLY A 321 6.01 -26.79 22.22
C GLY A 321 4.54 -26.62 22.60
N SER A 322 4.28 -25.85 23.66
CA SER A 322 2.91 -25.50 24.09
C SER A 322 2.15 -24.64 23.09
N GLN A 323 2.83 -24.07 22.12
CA GLN A 323 2.27 -23.27 21.03
C GLN A 323 2.96 -23.65 19.72
N PRO A 324 2.52 -24.71 19.04
CA PRO A 324 3.08 -25.08 17.75
C PRO A 324 2.78 -24.00 16.69
N VAL A 325 3.63 -23.94 15.66
CA VAL A 325 3.40 -23.05 14.51
C VAL A 325 2.22 -23.59 13.72
N SER A 326 1.30 -22.71 13.32
CA SER A 326 0.08 -23.13 12.61
C SER A 326 0.39 -23.65 11.20
N ASP A 327 -0.39 -24.63 10.76
CA ASP A 327 -0.25 -25.26 9.44
C ASP A 327 -0.31 -24.25 8.29
N SER A 328 -1.12 -23.21 8.41
CA SER A 328 -1.21 -22.14 7.40
C SER A 328 0.10 -21.36 7.23
N ILE A 329 0.89 -21.20 8.28
CA ILE A 329 2.21 -20.55 8.22
C ILE A 329 3.26 -21.50 7.65
N ILE A 330 3.19 -22.77 8.01
CA ILE A 330 4.06 -23.83 7.47
C ILE A 330 3.80 -23.96 5.96
N HIS A 331 2.53 -24.00 5.55
CA HIS A 331 2.15 -24.00 4.13
C HIS A 331 2.70 -22.76 3.41
N TRP A 332 2.55 -21.58 4.00
CA TRP A 332 3.11 -20.35 3.42
C TRP A 332 4.63 -20.43 3.26
N LEU A 333 5.37 -20.92 4.27
CA LEU A 333 6.82 -21.12 4.15
C LEU A 333 7.16 -22.07 3.01
N ASN A 334 6.48 -23.22 2.92
CA ASN A 334 6.71 -24.19 1.85
C ASN A 334 6.45 -23.59 0.47
N THR A 335 5.38 -22.84 0.32
CA THR A 335 5.06 -22.15 -0.93
C THR A 335 6.13 -21.12 -1.29
N VAL A 336 6.59 -20.31 -0.34
CA VAL A 336 7.70 -19.37 -0.57
C VAL A 336 8.98 -20.10 -0.98
N LYS A 337 9.26 -21.26 -0.39
CA LYS A 337 10.42 -22.10 -0.75
C LYS A 337 10.30 -22.67 -2.18
N GLU A 338 9.13 -23.11 -2.60
CA GLU A 338 8.90 -23.60 -3.97
C GLU A 338 9.19 -22.51 -4.99
N TYR A 339 8.69 -21.30 -4.79
CA TYR A 339 9.03 -20.17 -5.65
C TYR A 339 10.51 -19.84 -5.63
N GLN A 340 11.14 -19.89 -4.47
CA GLN A 340 12.57 -19.65 -4.32
C GLN A 340 13.38 -20.75 -4.98
N ASN A 341 12.99 -22.02 -4.86
CA ASN A 341 13.68 -23.14 -5.52
C ASN A 341 13.66 -23.01 -7.04
N GLY A 342 12.60 -22.45 -7.62
CA GLY A 342 12.59 -22.12 -9.05
C GLY A 342 13.70 -21.14 -9.42
N TYR A 343 13.93 -20.13 -8.62
CA TYR A 343 15.03 -19.18 -8.78
C TYR A 343 16.39 -19.78 -8.39
N GLU A 344 16.47 -20.63 -7.36
CA GLU A 344 17.70 -21.34 -6.97
C GLU A 344 18.15 -22.34 -8.02
N LEU A 345 17.22 -23.07 -8.64
CA LEU A 345 17.51 -23.94 -9.77
C LEU A 345 18.08 -23.11 -10.92
N PHE A 346 17.47 -21.98 -11.17
CA PHE A 346 17.90 -21.02 -12.14
C PHE A 346 19.32 -20.50 -11.86
N PHE A 347 19.64 -20.16 -10.62
CA PHE A 347 20.98 -19.76 -10.20
C PHE A 347 21.98 -20.93 -10.13
N SER A 348 21.53 -22.15 -9.83
CA SER A 348 22.38 -23.33 -9.71
C SER A 348 22.78 -23.90 -11.06
N LEU A 349 21.95 -23.73 -12.10
CA LEU A 349 22.30 -24.13 -13.46
C LEU A 349 23.44 -23.30 -14.06
N ALA A 350 23.67 -22.12 -13.50
CA ALA A 350 24.61 -21.17 -14.03
C ALA A 350 26.03 -21.30 -13.48
N ASN A 351 26.31 -22.13 -12.44
CA ASN A 351 27.63 -22.03 -11.84
C ASN A 351 28.23 -23.24 -11.15
N HIS A 352 29.45 -23.52 -11.58
CA HIS A 352 30.47 -24.32 -10.89
C HIS A 352 31.45 -23.47 -10.04
N ASN A 353 31.23 -22.17 -9.82
CA ASN A 353 32.18 -21.26 -9.18
C ASN A 353 31.76 -20.84 -7.72
N ASP A 354 32.75 -20.41 -6.91
CA ASP A 354 32.58 -19.93 -5.54
C ASP A 354 31.60 -18.73 -5.40
N ASP A 355 31.31 -18.03 -6.48
CA ASP A 355 30.33 -16.95 -6.55
C ASP A 355 28.90 -17.42 -6.26
N ASN A 356 28.61 -18.71 -6.42
CA ASN A 356 27.37 -19.35 -6.01
C ASN A 356 27.07 -19.25 -4.50
N LYS A 357 28.08 -19.18 -3.65
CA LYS A 357 27.88 -18.98 -2.21
C LYS A 357 27.29 -17.61 -1.92
N LYS A 358 27.61 -16.60 -2.74
CA LYS A 358 27.11 -15.25 -2.63
C LYS A 358 25.64 -15.17 -3.04
N LEU A 359 25.28 -15.81 -4.15
CA LEU A 359 23.88 -15.94 -4.58
C LEU A 359 23.04 -16.72 -3.57
N LYS A 360 23.54 -17.81 -3.01
CA LYS A 360 22.86 -18.55 -1.91
C LYS A 360 22.70 -17.70 -0.66
N GLY A 361 23.66 -16.86 -0.35
CA GLY A 361 23.58 -15.92 0.76
C GLY A 361 22.39 -14.97 0.63
N PHE A 362 22.15 -14.41 -0.56
CA PHE A 362 21.00 -13.56 -0.83
C PHE A 362 19.67 -14.31 -0.62
N LEU A 363 19.55 -15.49 -1.19
CA LEU A 363 18.34 -16.31 -1.09
C LEU A 363 18.02 -16.72 0.36
N ASN A 364 19.05 -16.82 1.20
CA ASN A 364 18.91 -17.05 2.65
C ASN A 364 18.72 -15.74 3.47
N GLY A 365 18.59 -14.59 2.80
CA GLY A 365 18.38 -13.29 3.44
C GLY A 365 19.64 -12.63 3.99
N ASN A 366 20.81 -13.14 3.68
CA ASN A 366 22.08 -12.51 4.01
C ASN A 366 22.48 -11.52 2.90
N GLU A 367 22.78 -10.27 3.25
CA GLU A 367 23.39 -9.34 2.33
C GLU A 367 24.87 -9.70 2.15
N ILE A 368 25.30 -9.75 0.90
CA ILE A 368 26.68 -10.11 0.59
C ILE A 368 27.48 -8.82 0.48
N GLU A 369 28.50 -8.72 1.30
CA GLU A 369 29.57 -7.74 1.13
C GLU A 369 30.69 -8.36 0.28
N LEU A 370 31.02 -7.71 -0.83
CA LEU A 370 32.20 -8.03 -1.60
C LEU A 370 33.44 -7.43 -0.94
N ASN A 371 34.53 -8.19 -0.93
CA ASN A 371 35.79 -7.65 -0.47
C ASN A 371 36.37 -6.62 -1.46
N HIS A 372 37.41 -5.89 -1.05
CA HIS A 372 37.98 -4.80 -1.85
C HIS A 372 38.58 -5.31 -3.18
N ASP A 373 39.24 -6.44 -3.17
CA ASP A 373 39.91 -7.01 -4.34
C ASP A 373 38.92 -7.51 -5.38
N GLU A 374 37.78 -8.07 -4.94
CA GLU A 374 36.68 -8.47 -5.82
C GLU A 374 36.06 -7.25 -6.53
N LYS A 375 35.90 -6.12 -5.81
CA LYS A 375 35.37 -4.87 -6.38
C LYS A 375 36.29 -4.25 -7.44
N LEU A 376 37.58 -4.46 -7.33
CA LEU A 376 38.55 -3.92 -8.29
C LEU A 376 38.73 -4.81 -9.54
N LYS A 377 38.55 -6.10 -9.40
CA LYS A 377 38.78 -7.08 -10.49
C LYS A 377 37.61 -7.25 -11.44
N PHE A 378 36.38 -7.03 -10.97
CA PHE A 378 35.16 -7.42 -11.69
C PHE A 378 34.22 -6.24 -11.83
N LYS A 379 33.48 -6.18 -12.93
CA LYS A 379 32.29 -5.33 -13.02
C LYS A 379 31.20 -5.89 -12.10
N CYS A 380 30.71 -5.11 -11.16
CA CYS A 380 29.68 -5.52 -10.23
C CYS A 380 28.29 -5.06 -10.71
N ILE A 381 27.31 -5.94 -10.68
CA ILE A 381 25.91 -5.63 -11.00
C ILE A 381 25.05 -5.97 -9.78
N GLU A 382 24.39 -4.99 -9.20
CA GLU A 382 23.39 -5.19 -8.15
C GLU A 382 22.00 -5.32 -8.80
N VAL A 383 21.32 -6.45 -8.58
CA VAL A 383 19.98 -6.71 -9.13
C VAL A 383 18.97 -6.71 -8.00
N PHE A 384 18.06 -5.73 -8.01
CA PHE A 384 17.05 -5.53 -6.99
C PHE A 384 15.70 -6.10 -7.42
N ILE A 385 15.17 -7.04 -6.64
CA ILE A 385 13.86 -7.64 -6.88
C ILE A 385 13.00 -7.51 -5.62
N PRO A 386 11.76 -7.01 -5.73
CA PRO A 386 10.84 -6.94 -4.59
C PRO A 386 10.50 -8.31 -4.00
N SER A 387 10.49 -8.38 -2.68
CA SER A 387 10.17 -9.62 -1.96
C SER A 387 8.76 -10.15 -2.24
N VAL A 388 7.83 -9.30 -2.67
CA VAL A 388 6.45 -9.69 -2.96
C VAL A 388 6.37 -10.78 -4.04
N PHE A 389 7.24 -10.75 -5.03
CA PHE A 389 7.26 -11.77 -6.10
C PHE A 389 7.58 -13.17 -5.59
N PHE A 390 8.07 -13.30 -4.38
CA PHE A 390 8.43 -14.57 -3.77
C PHE A 390 7.57 -14.96 -2.56
N THR A 391 6.80 -14.03 -1.98
CA THR A 391 6.11 -14.28 -0.70
C THR A 391 4.61 -14.39 -0.80
N ASN A 392 4.01 -14.11 -1.94
CA ASN A 392 2.55 -14.03 -2.05
C ASN A 392 2.00 -14.79 -3.28
N PRO A 393 2.03 -16.13 -3.25
CA PRO A 393 1.52 -16.96 -4.34
C PRO A 393 0.00 -16.95 -4.47
N ALA A 394 -0.73 -16.78 -3.36
CA ALA A 394 -2.19 -16.80 -3.34
C ALA A 394 -2.83 -15.59 -4.06
N GLU A 395 -2.08 -14.53 -4.28
CA GLU A 395 -2.49 -13.33 -5.03
C GLU A 395 -1.77 -13.26 -6.37
N GLU A 396 -1.57 -14.38 -7.04
CA GLU A 396 -0.83 -14.42 -8.28
C GLU A 396 -1.54 -13.62 -9.36
N LYS A 397 -0.96 -12.45 -9.62
CA LYS A 397 -1.36 -11.59 -10.73
C LYS A 397 -0.57 -12.01 -11.97
N PRO A 398 -1.16 -12.02 -13.17
CA PRO A 398 -0.42 -12.32 -14.39
C PRO A 398 0.87 -11.51 -14.54
N SER A 399 0.85 -10.23 -14.13
CA SER A 399 2.03 -9.37 -14.11
C SER A 399 3.18 -9.88 -13.22
N TYR A 400 2.89 -10.62 -12.15
CA TYR A 400 3.94 -11.20 -11.31
C TYR A 400 4.67 -12.33 -12.03
N HIS A 401 3.96 -13.13 -12.81
CA HIS A 401 4.57 -14.15 -13.64
C HIS A 401 5.48 -13.52 -14.69
N THR A 402 5.00 -12.49 -15.40
CA THR A 402 5.81 -11.74 -16.39
C THR A 402 7.09 -11.21 -15.77
N VAL A 403 7.02 -10.55 -14.63
CA VAL A 403 8.20 -9.96 -13.96
C VAL A 403 9.17 -11.05 -13.49
N ARG A 404 8.66 -12.15 -12.92
CA ARG A 404 9.53 -13.28 -12.51
C ARG A 404 10.29 -13.87 -13.71
N ASN A 405 9.60 -14.17 -14.80
CA ASN A 405 10.23 -14.69 -16.02
C ASN A 405 11.25 -13.71 -16.56
N PHE A 406 10.92 -12.44 -16.58
CA PHE A 406 11.80 -11.39 -17.07
C PHE A 406 13.10 -11.33 -16.28
N PHE A 407 13.02 -11.28 -14.95
CA PHE A 407 14.21 -11.31 -14.10
C PHE A 407 14.95 -12.63 -14.16
N ALA A 408 14.25 -13.75 -14.34
CA ALA A 408 14.86 -15.03 -14.57
C ALA A 408 15.78 -14.99 -15.80
N ASN A 409 15.30 -14.45 -16.90
CA ASN A 409 16.09 -14.31 -18.13
C ASN A 409 17.24 -13.31 -17.99
N ILE A 410 17.04 -12.20 -17.24
CA ILE A 410 18.14 -11.29 -16.89
C ILE A 410 19.27 -12.05 -16.17
N TYR A 411 18.94 -12.81 -15.14
CA TYR A 411 19.94 -13.59 -14.40
C TYR A 411 20.62 -14.66 -15.27
N SER A 412 19.85 -15.39 -16.07
CA SER A 412 20.41 -16.37 -17.00
C SER A 412 21.51 -15.76 -17.86
N TYR A 413 21.23 -14.63 -18.44
CA TYR A 413 22.19 -13.95 -19.29
C TYR A 413 23.38 -13.43 -18.50
N LEU A 414 23.15 -12.71 -17.40
CA LEU A 414 24.23 -12.16 -16.58
C LEU A 414 25.23 -13.22 -16.11
N LEU A 415 24.77 -14.44 -15.86
CA LEU A 415 25.60 -15.55 -15.40
C LEU A 415 26.41 -16.18 -16.50
N THR A 416 26.15 -15.92 -17.79
CA THR A 416 26.98 -16.32 -18.90
C THR A 416 28.15 -15.38 -19.15
N LEU A 417 28.14 -14.19 -18.55
CA LEU A 417 29.14 -13.16 -18.80
C LEU A 417 30.39 -13.38 -17.93
N GLU A 418 31.55 -13.27 -18.55
CA GLU A 418 32.84 -13.32 -17.87
C GLU A 418 33.16 -11.99 -17.19
N ASN A 419 33.94 -12.02 -16.11
CA ASN A 419 34.42 -10.87 -15.38
C ASN A 419 33.29 -9.97 -14.76
N ILE A 420 32.14 -10.57 -14.51
CA ILE A 420 31.00 -9.90 -13.86
C ILE A 420 30.64 -10.61 -12.55
N ILE A 421 30.40 -9.84 -11.50
CA ILE A 421 29.82 -10.34 -10.26
C ILE A 421 28.38 -9.83 -10.18
N VAL A 422 27.44 -10.76 -10.15
CA VAL A 422 26.03 -10.48 -9.97
C VAL A 422 25.68 -10.56 -8.49
N VAL A 423 25.18 -9.46 -7.94
CA VAL A 423 24.80 -9.36 -6.53
C VAL A 423 23.29 -9.14 -6.42
N PRO A 424 22.54 -10.21 -6.20
CA PRO A 424 21.09 -10.08 -5.98
C PRO A 424 20.82 -9.35 -4.69
N ARG A 425 19.87 -8.44 -4.72
CA ARG A 425 19.41 -7.66 -3.58
C ARG A 425 17.89 -7.78 -3.40
N ASN A 426 17.44 -7.79 -2.17
CA ASN A 426 16.02 -7.66 -1.91
C ASN A 426 15.61 -6.19 -2.00
N GLN A 427 14.70 -5.89 -2.88
CA GLN A 427 14.14 -4.54 -3.00
C GLN A 427 13.01 -4.36 -2.00
N TRP A 428 13.26 -3.56 -0.98
CA TRP A 428 12.30 -3.30 0.10
C TRP A 428 11.29 -2.22 -0.23
N ASN A 429 11.62 -1.35 -1.18
CA ASN A 429 10.76 -0.26 -1.60
C ASN A 429 10.62 -0.23 -3.13
N TRP A 430 9.43 0.09 -3.61
CA TRP A 430 9.12 0.11 -5.04
C TRP A 430 9.53 1.41 -5.75
N ARG A 431 9.89 2.45 -5.00
CA ARG A 431 10.26 3.75 -5.57
C ARG A 431 11.76 3.94 -5.68
N LYS A 432 12.51 3.29 -4.79
CA LYS A 432 13.95 3.47 -4.66
C LYS A 432 14.61 2.17 -4.26
N CYS A 433 15.71 1.84 -4.92
CA CYS A 433 16.67 0.84 -4.46
C CYS A 433 17.83 1.55 -3.73
N ASP A 434 18.65 0.77 -3.05
CA ASP A 434 19.74 1.27 -2.22
C ASP A 434 21.03 0.51 -2.57
N PRO A 435 21.72 0.88 -3.68
CA PRO A 435 22.99 0.28 -4.07
C PRO A 435 24.03 0.44 -2.95
N ILE A 436 24.74 -0.64 -2.66
CA ILE A 436 25.77 -0.69 -1.61
C ILE A 436 27.15 -0.62 -2.22
N ILE A 437 27.32 -1.14 -3.43
CA ILE A 437 28.60 -1.20 -4.10
C ILE A 437 28.82 0.09 -4.90
N ASN A 438 29.86 0.83 -4.56
CA ASN A 438 30.21 2.03 -5.31
C ASN A 438 30.51 1.68 -6.78
N ASN A 439 29.99 2.48 -7.70
CA ASN A 439 30.16 2.28 -9.16
C ASN A 439 29.58 0.98 -9.73
N ALA A 440 28.74 0.26 -8.98
CA ALA A 440 28.04 -0.90 -9.54
C ALA A 440 27.03 -0.46 -10.61
N TYR A 441 26.85 -1.33 -11.60
CA TYR A 441 25.68 -1.28 -12.44
C TYR A 441 24.46 -1.74 -11.63
N VAL A 442 23.29 -1.20 -11.90
CA VAL A 442 22.08 -1.49 -11.14
C VAL A 442 20.95 -1.89 -12.08
N ILE A 443 20.28 -2.98 -11.75
CA ILE A 443 19.02 -3.37 -12.37
C ILE A 443 17.98 -3.45 -11.27
N SER A 444 16.86 -2.74 -11.39
CA SER A 444 15.83 -2.72 -10.34
C SER A 444 14.43 -2.69 -10.91
N TYR A 445 13.46 -3.11 -10.10
CA TYR A 445 12.07 -3.13 -10.48
C TYR A 445 11.32 -1.90 -9.97
N HIS A 446 10.47 -1.31 -10.82
CA HIS A 446 9.53 -0.22 -10.48
C HIS A 446 10.19 0.95 -9.73
N THR A 447 11.39 1.30 -10.14
CA THR A 447 12.12 2.45 -9.61
C THR A 447 12.29 3.52 -10.67
N ARG A 448 12.76 4.68 -10.26
CA ARG A 448 13.07 5.80 -11.16
C ARG A 448 14.36 6.45 -10.71
N SER A 449 15.13 6.97 -11.64
CA SER A 449 16.31 7.77 -11.34
C SER A 449 15.89 9.18 -10.89
N ILE A 450 16.60 9.69 -9.91
CA ILE A 450 16.51 11.11 -9.52
C ILE A 450 17.56 11.89 -10.31
N ASP A 451 18.66 11.21 -10.65
CA ASP A 451 19.79 11.75 -11.39
C ASP A 451 19.71 11.27 -12.85
N MET A 452 19.43 12.19 -13.75
CA MET A 452 19.33 11.95 -15.19
C MET A 452 20.67 11.52 -15.81
N ASP A 453 21.78 11.79 -15.14
CA ASP A 453 23.12 11.47 -15.60
C ASP A 453 23.56 10.05 -15.21
N ASN A 454 22.84 9.37 -14.32
CA ASN A 454 23.17 8.00 -13.91
C ASN A 454 22.76 6.95 -14.96
N LYS A 455 23.57 6.80 -15.98
CA LYS A 455 23.35 5.84 -17.07
C LYS A 455 23.67 4.38 -16.71
N LYS A 456 24.20 4.09 -15.51
CA LYS A 456 24.53 2.73 -15.04
C LYS A 456 23.35 2.01 -14.39
N HIS A 457 22.14 2.56 -14.49
CA HIS A 457 20.93 2.00 -13.88
C HIS A 457 19.90 1.65 -14.97
N LEU A 458 19.37 0.43 -14.95
CA LEU A 458 18.20 0.00 -15.70
C LEU A 458 17.02 -0.19 -14.75
N HIS A 459 15.94 0.49 -15.05
CA HIS A 459 14.67 0.37 -14.34
C HIS A 459 13.74 -0.54 -15.14
N ILE A 460 13.29 -1.61 -14.51
CA ILE A 460 12.39 -2.60 -15.11
C ILE A 460 10.97 -2.34 -14.63
N GLN A 461 10.04 -2.35 -15.55
CA GLN A 461 8.61 -2.23 -15.24
C GLN A 461 7.78 -3.02 -16.23
N GLU A 462 6.77 -3.75 -15.73
CA GLU A 462 5.79 -4.32 -16.66
C GLU A 462 5.07 -3.23 -17.46
N SER A 463 5.01 -3.42 -18.76
CA SER A 463 4.29 -2.56 -19.68
C SER A 463 2.78 -2.63 -19.47
N THR A 464 2.06 -1.67 -20.04
CA THR A 464 0.60 -1.76 -20.22
C THR A 464 0.24 -2.97 -21.07
N LEU A 465 1.06 -3.27 -22.07
CA LEU A 465 0.91 -4.46 -22.90
C LEU A 465 1.36 -5.70 -22.12
N ALA A 466 0.47 -6.67 -21.95
CA ALA A 466 0.74 -7.88 -21.20
C ALA A 466 1.98 -8.63 -21.71
N GLU A 467 2.64 -9.37 -20.80
CA GLU A 467 3.82 -10.19 -21.06
C GLU A 467 5.08 -9.41 -21.48
N ARG A 468 5.06 -8.10 -21.37
CA ARG A 468 6.19 -7.23 -21.74
C ARG A 468 6.65 -6.38 -20.57
N CYS A 469 7.97 -6.05 -20.58
CA CYS A 469 8.55 -5.07 -19.65
C CYS A 469 9.32 -4.01 -20.42
N SER A 470 9.36 -2.78 -19.87
CA SER A 470 10.32 -1.77 -20.28
C SER A 470 11.65 -1.96 -19.55
N MET A 471 12.75 -1.61 -20.20
CA MET A 471 14.11 -1.52 -19.63
C MET A 471 14.63 -0.11 -19.94
N ASP A 472 14.49 0.79 -19.00
CA ASP A 472 14.77 2.21 -19.22
C ASP A 472 15.78 2.74 -18.19
N TYR A 473 16.66 3.65 -18.59
CA TYR A 473 17.70 4.20 -17.71
C TYR A 473 17.21 5.34 -16.81
N MET A 474 16.04 5.89 -17.07
CA MET A 474 15.44 6.95 -16.27
C MET A 474 14.34 6.44 -15.35
N GLY A 475 13.51 5.50 -15.83
CA GLY A 475 12.38 5.03 -15.06
C GLY A 475 11.33 4.32 -15.90
N TYR A 476 10.07 4.57 -15.63
CA TYR A 476 8.95 3.91 -16.29
C TYR A 476 7.81 4.88 -16.57
N ALA A 477 6.97 4.57 -17.56
CA ALA A 477 5.83 5.40 -17.96
C ALA A 477 6.22 6.89 -18.08
N GLY A 478 5.53 7.80 -17.43
CA GLY A 478 5.85 9.23 -17.47
C GLY A 478 7.19 9.62 -16.81
N TYR A 479 7.90 8.69 -16.18
CA TYR A 479 9.27 8.87 -15.68
C TYR A 479 10.33 8.27 -16.59
N SER A 480 9.94 7.64 -17.68
CA SER A 480 10.86 7.04 -18.64
C SER A 480 11.56 8.06 -19.52
N SER A 481 12.63 7.65 -20.20
CA SER A 481 13.31 8.47 -21.19
C SER A 481 12.37 8.94 -22.29
N LEU A 482 11.39 8.12 -22.71
CA LEU A 482 10.40 8.49 -23.73
C LEU A 482 9.52 9.68 -23.34
N ALA A 483 9.38 9.98 -22.07
CA ALA A 483 8.60 11.12 -21.58
C ALA A 483 9.40 12.44 -21.54
N TYR A 484 10.73 12.38 -21.66
CA TYR A 484 11.63 13.51 -21.52
C TYR A 484 12.50 13.76 -22.76
N ASP A 485 12.93 12.70 -23.42
CA ASP A 485 13.77 12.84 -24.62
C ASP A 485 12.90 13.11 -25.84
N SER A 486 13.31 14.07 -26.63
CA SER A 486 12.87 14.14 -28.03
C SER A 486 13.55 12.99 -28.76
N THR A 487 12.87 11.85 -28.89
CA THR A 487 13.33 10.69 -29.66
C THR A 487 12.84 10.67 -31.12
N PRO A 488 12.63 11.83 -31.81
CA PRO A 488 12.08 11.88 -33.16
C PRO A 488 12.92 11.05 -34.15
N ASN A 489 14.25 11.04 -33.99
CA ASN A 489 15.15 10.34 -34.91
C ASN A 489 15.03 8.82 -34.77
N VAL A 490 15.01 8.29 -33.55
CA VAL A 490 14.88 6.85 -33.31
C VAL A 490 13.52 6.33 -33.77
N ILE A 491 12.45 7.08 -33.50
CA ILE A 491 11.09 6.74 -33.94
C ILE A 491 10.97 6.83 -35.47
N ASN A 492 11.59 7.82 -36.09
CA ASN A 492 11.62 7.92 -37.53
C ASN A 492 12.36 6.79 -38.23
N ASP A 493 13.46 6.32 -37.65
CA ASP A 493 14.20 5.14 -38.13
C ASP A 493 13.44 3.82 -38.02
N SER A 494 12.39 3.76 -37.18
CA SER A 494 11.55 2.56 -36.99
C SER A 494 10.79 2.12 -38.25
N LEU A 495 10.73 2.96 -39.30
CA LEU A 495 10.18 2.56 -40.59
C LEU A 495 10.94 1.41 -41.30
N LYS A 496 12.13 1.07 -40.82
CA LYS A 496 12.91 -0.08 -41.33
C LYS A 496 12.34 -1.43 -40.88
N TYR A 497 11.40 -1.44 -39.91
CA TYR A 497 10.83 -2.67 -39.38
C TYR A 497 9.68 -3.20 -40.23
N ASN A 498 9.58 -4.52 -40.34
CA ASN A 498 8.56 -5.21 -41.10
C ASN A 498 7.16 -4.93 -40.51
N ASN A 499 6.28 -4.30 -41.28
CA ASN A 499 4.96 -3.92 -40.84
C ASN A 499 4.06 -5.12 -40.48
N GLU A 500 4.26 -6.29 -41.11
CA GLU A 500 3.47 -7.50 -40.83
C GLU A 500 3.61 -8.01 -39.38
N ASN A 501 4.81 -7.98 -38.84
CA ASN A 501 5.04 -8.39 -37.45
C ASN A 501 4.32 -7.46 -36.44
N ILE A 502 4.29 -6.16 -36.72
CA ILE A 502 3.61 -5.19 -35.89
C ILE A 502 2.10 -5.42 -35.93
N GLU A 503 1.55 -5.61 -37.12
CA GLU A 503 0.12 -5.89 -37.32
C GLU A 503 -0.31 -7.20 -36.63
N GLN A 504 0.51 -8.21 -36.67
CA GLN A 504 0.24 -9.46 -35.95
C GLN A 504 0.20 -9.26 -34.45
N GLN A 505 1.15 -8.50 -33.88
CA GLN A 505 1.16 -8.18 -32.45
C GLN A 505 -0.04 -7.32 -32.04
N ILE A 506 -0.35 -6.28 -32.80
CA ILE A 506 -1.52 -5.43 -32.56
C ILE A 506 -2.81 -6.27 -32.58
N SER A 507 -2.95 -7.09 -33.63
CA SER A 507 -4.10 -7.98 -33.81
C SER A 507 -4.24 -8.97 -32.63
N PHE A 508 -3.11 -9.46 -32.10
CA PHE A 508 -3.11 -10.36 -30.97
C PHE A 508 -3.75 -9.74 -29.72
N TYR A 509 -3.36 -8.51 -29.34
CA TYR A 509 -3.93 -7.82 -28.19
C TYR A 509 -5.41 -7.51 -28.37
N ILE A 510 -5.79 -7.01 -29.54
CA ILE A 510 -7.19 -6.60 -29.83
C ILE A 510 -8.12 -7.81 -29.90
N LYS A 511 -7.78 -8.83 -30.70
CA LYS A 511 -8.65 -10.01 -30.94
C LYS A 511 -8.84 -10.88 -29.69
N ASN A 512 -7.82 -10.96 -28.86
CA ASN A 512 -7.87 -11.77 -27.65
C ASN A 512 -8.29 -10.96 -26.41
N ASN A 513 -8.71 -9.72 -26.58
CA ASN A 513 -9.16 -8.82 -25.49
C ASN A 513 -8.12 -8.73 -24.33
N ILE A 514 -6.83 -8.66 -24.70
CA ILE A 514 -5.71 -8.72 -23.75
C ILE A 514 -5.31 -7.30 -23.30
N SER A 515 -5.37 -7.06 -22.01
CA SER A 515 -4.89 -5.86 -21.35
C SER A 515 -4.14 -6.22 -20.07
N LYS A 516 -3.48 -5.25 -19.43
CA LYS A 516 -2.78 -5.44 -18.15
C LYS A 516 -3.68 -6.02 -17.05
N TYR A 517 -4.97 -5.76 -17.10
CA TYR A 517 -5.97 -6.27 -16.17
C TYR A 517 -6.99 -7.13 -16.92
N LYS A 518 -7.54 -8.11 -16.21
CA LYS A 518 -8.62 -8.93 -16.76
C LYS A 518 -9.78 -8.04 -17.22
N GLN A 519 -10.18 -8.20 -18.47
CA GLN A 519 -11.29 -7.46 -19.06
C GLN A 519 -12.61 -8.21 -18.92
N SER A 520 -13.71 -7.46 -19.02
CA SER A 520 -15.06 -8.01 -19.16
C SER A 520 -15.27 -8.50 -20.59
N ASP A 521 -16.12 -9.51 -20.75
CA ASP A 521 -16.58 -9.97 -22.07
C ASP A 521 -17.80 -9.18 -22.56
N GLU A 522 -18.30 -8.22 -21.76
CA GLU A 522 -19.44 -7.39 -22.13
C GLU A 522 -19.10 -6.45 -23.26
N GLU A 523 -19.89 -6.50 -24.34
CA GLU A 523 -19.81 -5.55 -25.42
C GLU A 523 -20.45 -4.21 -25.01
N PHE A 524 -19.93 -3.12 -25.59
CA PHE A 524 -20.46 -1.78 -25.40
C PHE A 524 -20.90 -1.21 -26.75
N HIS A 525 -22.17 -0.85 -26.85
CA HIS A 525 -22.74 -0.19 -28.01
C HIS A 525 -23.45 1.08 -27.58
N LEU A 526 -23.14 2.16 -28.26
CA LEU A 526 -23.81 3.45 -28.12
C LEU A 526 -24.06 4.02 -29.52
N GLU A 527 -25.29 4.40 -29.81
CA GLU A 527 -25.66 4.94 -31.13
C GLU A 527 -25.06 6.33 -31.38
N SER A 528 -24.84 7.10 -30.32
CA SER A 528 -24.24 8.43 -30.41
C SER A 528 -22.71 8.37 -30.35
N ASP A 529 -22.07 9.34 -30.98
CA ASP A 529 -20.63 9.57 -30.83
C ASP A 529 -20.26 9.81 -29.36
N TYR A 530 -19.07 9.35 -28.95
CA TYR A 530 -18.59 9.61 -27.61
C TYR A 530 -17.07 9.77 -27.51
N VAL A 531 -16.65 10.46 -26.46
CA VAL A 531 -15.27 10.46 -25.98
C VAL A 531 -15.15 9.52 -24.81
N PHE A 532 -14.02 8.81 -24.68
CA PHE A 532 -13.80 7.85 -23.61
C PHE A 532 -12.76 8.36 -22.61
N ILE A 533 -13.12 8.36 -21.31
CA ILE A 533 -12.24 8.73 -20.19
C ILE A 533 -11.95 7.51 -19.32
N PRO A 534 -10.81 6.85 -19.48
CA PRO A 534 -10.33 5.83 -18.53
C PRO A 534 -9.73 6.53 -17.30
N MET A 535 -10.44 6.43 -16.16
CA MET A 535 -9.96 6.98 -14.90
C MET A 535 -8.78 6.17 -14.36
N GLN A 536 -7.89 6.83 -13.62
CA GLN A 536 -6.73 6.22 -12.96
C GLN A 536 -6.89 6.16 -11.45
N VAL A 537 -6.00 5.40 -10.80
CA VAL A 537 -5.83 5.46 -9.35
C VAL A 537 -5.20 6.81 -8.97
N THR A 538 -5.90 7.59 -8.16
CA THR A 538 -5.47 8.96 -7.77
C THR A 538 -4.13 9.00 -7.03
N THR A 539 -3.78 7.92 -6.34
CA THR A 539 -2.53 7.79 -5.56
C THR A 539 -1.41 7.07 -6.31
N ASP A 540 -1.61 6.74 -7.58
CA ASP A 540 -0.53 6.18 -8.40
C ASP A 540 0.60 7.20 -8.56
N ALA A 541 1.85 6.71 -8.57
CA ALA A 541 3.03 7.56 -8.72
C ALA A 541 2.98 8.36 -10.04
N VAL A 542 2.54 7.73 -11.14
CA VAL A 542 2.45 8.41 -12.45
C VAL A 542 1.32 9.45 -12.47
N ALA A 543 0.27 9.31 -11.66
CA ALA A 543 -0.79 10.32 -11.56
C ALA A 543 -0.27 11.67 -11.01
N SER A 544 0.85 11.67 -10.28
CA SER A 544 1.50 12.91 -9.82
C SER A 544 2.14 13.73 -10.94
N LEU A 545 2.30 13.15 -12.13
CA LEU A 545 2.83 13.81 -13.33
C LEU A 545 1.74 14.49 -14.17
N SER A 546 0.54 14.65 -13.62
CA SER A 546 -0.58 15.35 -14.26
C SER A 546 -0.35 16.85 -14.34
N TYR A 547 -0.72 17.44 -15.44
CA TYR A 547 -0.92 18.89 -15.61
C TYR A 547 -2.33 19.27 -15.17
N ILE A 548 -3.33 18.48 -15.60
CA ILE A 548 -4.71 18.50 -15.09
C ILE A 548 -4.98 17.12 -14.50
N ASP A 549 -5.34 17.06 -13.23
CA ASP A 549 -5.62 15.79 -12.56
C ASP A 549 -6.95 15.16 -13.03
N GLY A 550 -7.12 13.85 -12.76
CA GLY A 550 -8.24 13.10 -13.29
C GLY A 550 -9.62 13.57 -12.80
N ILE A 551 -9.74 14.17 -11.61
CA ILE A 551 -11.00 14.73 -11.10
C ILE A 551 -11.37 15.99 -11.86
N ASN A 552 -10.43 16.91 -12.02
CA ASN A 552 -10.64 18.15 -12.75
C ASN A 552 -10.84 17.88 -14.25
N LEU A 553 -10.07 16.95 -14.82
CA LEU A 553 -10.28 16.51 -16.20
C LEU A 553 -11.71 16.01 -16.44
N LEU A 554 -12.22 15.13 -15.58
CA LEU A 554 -13.57 14.58 -15.70
C LEU A 554 -14.63 15.69 -15.62
N LYS A 555 -14.49 16.64 -14.68
CA LYS A 555 -15.41 17.78 -14.54
C LYS A 555 -15.43 18.64 -15.80
N LEU A 556 -14.27 19.04 -16.29
CA LEU A 556 -14.16 19.92 -17.46
C LEU A 556 -14.74 19.27 -18.72
N VAL A 557 -14.37 18.01 -18.97
CA VAL A 557 -14.86 17.31 -20.18
C VAL A 557 -16.35 17.02 -20.10
N SER A 558 -16.87 16.60 -18.93
CA SER A 558 -18.29 16.33 -18.76
C SER A 558 -19.15 17.60 -18.90
N GLU A 559 -18.68 18.73 -18.40
CA GLU A 559 -19.37 20.01 -18.51
C GLU A 559 -19.39 20.49 -19.97
N TYR A 560 -18.25 20.39 -20.68
CA TYR A 560 -18.14 20.79 -22.07
C TYR A 560 -19.12 20.01 -22.97
N PHE A 561 -19.18 18.69 -22.84
CA PHE A 561 -20.00 17.85 -23.72
C PHE A 561 -21.47 17.75 -23.31
N PHE A 562 -21.87 18.24 -22.14
CA PHE A 562 -23.22 18.07 -21.60
C PHE A 562 -24.33 18.53 -22.56
N ASN A 563 -24.12 19.67 -23.23
CA ASN A 563 -25.08 20.25 -24.19
C ASN A 563 -24.78 19.92 -25.64
N THR A 564 -23.93 18.91 -25.89
CA THR A 564 -23.58 18.48 -27.26
C THR A 564 -24.19 17.12 -27.59
N SER A 565 -24.13 16.72 -28.86
CA SER A 565 -24.52 15.37 -29.32
C SER A 565 -23.51 14.30 -28.88
N THR A 566 -22.25 14.66 -28.65
CA THR A 566 -21.20 13.72 -28.23
C THR A 566 -21.33 13.43 -26.76
N LYS A 567 -21.31 12.14 -26.39
CA LYS A 567 -21.42 11.68 -25.01
C LYS A 567 -20.03 11.47 -24.37
N VAL A 568 -20.01 11.49 -23.05
CA VAL A 568 -18.79 11.19 -22.28
C VAL A 568 -18.98 9.81 -21.63
N VAL A 569 -18.19 8.83 -22.06
CA VAL A 569 -18.17 7.49 -21.47
C VAL A 569 -16.99 7.39 -20.51
N VAL A 570 -17.24 6.89 -19.32
CA VAL A 570 -16.25 6.82 -18.23
C VAL A 570 -16.11 5.38 -17.75
N LYS A 571 -14.87 4.92 -17.60
CA LYS A 571 -14.55 3.67 -16.89
C LYS A 571 -13.71 3.97 -15.67
N ARG A 572 -14.21 3.60 -14.49
CA ARG A 572 -13.45 3.70 -13.25
C ARG A 572 -12.35 2.64 -13.21
N HIS A 573 -11.17 3.01 -12.70
CA HIS A 573 -10.09 2.04 -12.52
C HIS A 573 -10.45 1.00 -11.44
N PRO A 574 -10.26 -0.31 -11.67
CA PRO A 574 -10.70 -1.38 -10.75
C PRO A 574 -10.06 -1.28 -9.36
N TYR A 575 -8.90 -0.69 -9.22
CA TYR A 575 -8.19 -0.48 -7.95
C TYR A 575 -8.35 0.94 -7.38
N CYS A 576 -9.19 1.81 -8.00
CA CYS A 576 -9.46 3.12 -7.44
C CYS A 576 -10.42 3.02 -6.26
N ASN A 577 -9.94 3.39 -5.07
CA ASN A 577 -10.69 3.37 -3.81
C ASN A 577 -10.94 4.78 -3.24
N SER A 578 -10.82 5.82 -4.08
CA SER A 578 -11.12 7.19 -3.72
C SER A 578 -12.62 7.42 -3.58
N ILE A 579 -13.04 7.98 -2.44
CA ILE A 579 -14.42 8.39 -2.17
C ILE A 579 -14.79 9.61 -3.04
N GLU A 580 -13.84 10.49 -3.26
CA GLU A 580 -14.06 11.70 -4.03
C GLU A 580 -14.36 11.39 -5.49
N VAL A 581 -13.60 10.45 -6.09
CA VAL A 581 -13.87 9.94 -7.45
C VAL A 581 -15.22 9.24 -7.52
N GLU A 582 -15.56 8.42 -6.52
CA GLU A 582 -16.86 7.74 -6.46
C GLU A 582 -18.04 8.72 -6.44
N LYS A 583 -17.96 9.72 -5.56
CA LYS A 583 -19.00 10.74 -5.47
C LYS A 583 -19.16 11.53 -6.75
N LEU A 584 -18.04 11.97 -7.33
CA LEU A 584 -18.06 12.73 -8.58
C LEU A 584 -18.68 11.93 -9.72
N ILE A 585 -18.30 10.67 -9.88
CA ILE A 585 -18.87 9.80 -10.93
C ILE A 585 -20.38 9.64 -10.70
N ASN A 586 -20.82 9.35 -9.49
CA ASN A 586 -22.23 9.16 -9.18
C ASN A 586 -23.06 10.45 -9.35
N GLU A 587 -22.49 11.62 -9.04
CA GLU A 587 -23.12 12.93 -9.23
C GLU A 587 -23.29 13.24 -10.71
N LEU A 588 -22.22 13.12 -11.49
CA LEU A 588 -22.24 13.39 -12.94
C LEU A 588 -23.12 12.40 -13.73
N GLU A 589 -23.13 11.14 -13.33
CA GLU A 589 -24.02 10.12 -13.93
C GLU A 589 -25.50 10.43 -13.65
N LYS A 590 -25.81 10.79 -12.39
CA LYS A 590 -27.16 11.21 -12.00
C LYS A 590 -27.65 12.46 -12.74
N GLU A 591 -26.73 13.38 -13.01
CA GLU A 591 -26.99 14.59 -13.78
C GLU A 591 -27.09 14.30 -15.30
N GLY A 592 -26.82 13.10 -15.75
CA GLY A 592 -26.83 12.72 -17.17
C GLY A 592 -25.64 13.27 -17.97
N LYS A 593 -24.59 13.76 -17.30
CA LYS A 593 -23.39 14.32 -17.90
C LYS A 593 -22.40 13.26 -18.41
N ILE A 594 -22.45 12.05 -17.83
CA ILE A 594 -21.59 10.94 -18.20
C ILE A 594 -22.37 9.63 -18.28
N ILE A 595 -21.79 8.66 -18.97
CA ILE A 595 -22.24 7.26 -18.99
C ILE A 595 -21.14 6.41 -18.39
N VAL A 596 -21.43 5.68 -17.31
CA VAL A 596 -20.44 4.79 -16.66
C VAL A 596 -20.52 3.41 -17.30
N SER A 597 -19.38 2.83 -17.66
CA SER A 597 -19.30 1.49 -18.24
C SER A 597 -18.18 0.66 -17.64
N ASN A 598 -18.46 -0.62 -17.39
CA ASN A 598 -17.48 -1.64 -16.96
C ASN A 598 -17.05 -2.58 -18.10
N SER A 599 -17.53 -2.35 -19.31
CA SER A 599 -17.16 -3.13 -20.49
C SER A 599 -15.65 -3.12 -20.75
N SER A 600 -15.18 -4.03 -21.60
CA SER A 600 -13.76 -4.09 -21.98
C SER A 600 -13.23 -2.75 -22.47
N VAL A 601 -12.00 -2.41 -22.08
CA VAL A 601 -11.33 -1.19 -22.59
C VAL A 601 -11.21 -1.23 -24.11
N HIS A 602 -10.99 -2.42 -24.72
CA HIS A 602 -10.90 -2.56 -26.16
C HIS A 602 -12.23 -2.24 -26.86
N HIS A 603 -13.37 -2.63 -26.29
CA HIS A 603 -14.70 -2.28 -26.82
C HIS A 603 -14.98 -0.79 -26.67
N LEU A 604 -14.65 -0.20 -25.51
CA LEU A 604 -14.82 1.23 -25.26
C LEU A 604 -13.93 2.10 -26.17
N ILE A 605 -12.69 1.68 -26.42
CA ILE A 605 -11.78 2.37 -27.33
C ILE A 605 -12.27 2.27 -28.77
N LYS A 606 -12.70 1.09 -29.22
CA LYS A 606 -13.10 0.86 -30.62
C LYS A 606 -14.21 1.82 -31.07
N GLY A 607 -15.23 2.06 -30.23
CA GLY A 607 -16.35 2.95 -30.55
C GLY A 607 -16.10 4.41 -30.27
N ALA A 608 -15.07 4.78 -29.50
CA ALA A 608 -14.78 6.18 -29.17
C ALA A 608 -14.26 6.98 -30.35
N LYS A 609 -14.62 8.25 -30.44
CA LYS A 609 -13.98 9.22 -31.33
C LYS A 609 -12.55 9.52 -30.87
N THR A 610 -12.38 9.74 -29.59
CA THR A 610 -11.12 10.13 -28.96
C THR A 610 -11.07 9.59 -27.53
N ILE A 611 -9.87 9.27 -27.08
CA ILE A 611 -9.61 8.94 -25.69
C ILE A 611 -8.96 10.15 -25.01
N ILE A 612 -9.55 10.59 -23.89
CA ILE A 612 -9.02 11.71 -23.10
C ILE A 612 -8.61 11.17 -21.72
N THR A 613 -7.35 11.29 -21.38
CA THR A 613 -6.84 10.72 -20.14
C THR A 613 -5.69 11.54 -19.55
N VAL A 614 -5.41 11.36 -18.27
CA VAL A 614 -4.22 11.99 -17.69
C VAL A 614 -2.96 11.39 -18.31
N ASN A 615 -2.63 10.16 -17.96
CA ASN A 615 -1.50 9.41 -18.52
C ASN A 615 -1.71 7.89 -18.29
N SER A 616 -2.97 7.44 -18.39
CA SER A 616 -3.31 6.04 -18.22
C SER A 616 -2.68 5.17 -19.31
N GLY A 617 -2.29 3.94 -18.96
CA GLY A 617 -1.87 2.94 -19.93
C GLY A 617 -2.91 2.66 -21.02
N VAL A 618 -4.19 2.90 -20.76
CA VAL A 618 -5.26 2.81 -21.78
C VAL A 618 -5.02 3.75 -22.95
N GLY A 619 -4.25 4.83 -22.79
CA GLY A 619 -3.83 5.68 -23.89
C GLY A 619 -2.94 4.94 -24.90
N LEU A 620 -2.02 4.09 -24.43
CA LEU A 620 -1.22 3.23 -25.32
C LEU A 620 -2.10 2.18 -26.03
N GLU A 621 -3.08 1.59 -25.31
CA GLU A 621 -4.05 0.68 -25.92
C GLU A 621 -4.90 1.39 -27.00
N ALA A 622 -5.22 2.66 -26.80
CA ALA A 622 -5.91 3.47 -27.81
C ALA A 622 -5.06 3.71 -29.07
N ILE A 623 -3.76 3.93 -28.87
CA ILE A 623 -2.81 4.06 -30.00
C ILE A 623 -2.74 2.76 -30.81
N ILE A 624 -2.80 1.59 -30.17
CA ILE A 624 -2.90 0.28 -30.82
C ILE A 624 -4.16 0.18 -31.69
N HIS A 625 -5.28 0.76 -31.24
CA HIS A 625 -6.51 0.85 -32.01
C HIS A 625 -6.51 1.96 -33.07
N ASN A 626 -5.39 2.61 -33.26
CA ASN A 626 -5.25 3.78 -34.16
C ASN A 626 -6.20 4.95 -33.79
N LYS A 627 -6.54 5.09 -32.50
CA LYS A 627 -7.41 6.19 -32.03
C LYS A 627 -6.57 7.38 -31.55
N PRO A 628 -7.04 8.61 -31.80
CA PRO A 628 -6.41 9.80 -31.25
C PRO A 628 -6.53 9.81 -29.72
N VAL A 629 -5.46 10.25 -29.06
CA VAL A 629 -5.37 10.32 -27.59
C VAL A 629 -4.98 11.73 -27.17
N ILE A 630 -5.79 12.34 -26.32
CA ILE A 630 -5.47 13.59 -25.63
C ILE A 630 -4.97 13.23 -24.23
N ILE A 631 -3.79 13.73 -23.86
CA ILE A 631 -3.21 13.50 -22.54
C ILE A 631 -3.04 14.79 -21.76
N THR A 632 -3.29 14.72 -20.45
CA THR A 632 -3.13 15.86 -19.52
C THR A 632 -2.04 15.60 -18.47
N GLY A 633 -1.07 14.76 -18.82
CA GLY A 633 0.09 14.42 -17.97
C GLY A 633 1.21 13.78 -18.80
N LYS A 634 2.38 13.61 -18.18
CA LYS A 634 3.52 12.96 -18.85
C LYS A 634 3.30 11.45 -18.96
N SER A 635 3.63 10.89 -20.12
CA SER A 635 3.56 9.45 -20.38
C SER A 635 4.67 9.02 -21.34
N ASP A 636 4.99 7.74 -21.38
CA ASP A 636 5.93 7.11 -22.33
C ASP A 636 5.42 7.07 -23.77
N TYR A 637 4.15 7.39 -24.01
CA TYR A 637 3.54 7.53 -25.35
C TYR A 637 3.21 8.97 -25.72
N CYS A 638 3.78 9.97 -25.03
CA CYS A 638 3.58 11.40 -25.33
C CYS A 638 3.78 11.73 -26.80
N TYR A 639 4.79 11.12 -27.45
CA TYR A 639 5.14 11.38 -28.85
C TYR A 639 4.03 10.97 -29.83
N ALA A 640 3.24 9.94 -29.52
CA ALA A 640 2.12 9.47 -30.34
C ALA A 640 0.77 10.04 -29.92
N ALA A 641 0.73 10.87 -28.89
CA ALA A 641 -0.49 11.55 -28.48
C ALA A 641 -0.92 12.59 -29.51
N ALA A 642 -2.22 12.69 -29.78
CA ALA A 642 -2.78 13.69 -30.70
C ALA A 642 -2.66 15.10 -30.11
N ALA A 643 -2.74 15.23 -28.78
CA ALA A 643 -2.49 16.49 -28.08
C ALA A 643 -1.96 16.24 -26.65
N ILE A 644 -1.03 17.09 -26.23
CA ILE A 644 -0.55 17.19 -24.84
C ILE A 644 -1.09 18.50 -24.27
N VAL A 645 -1.98 18.39 -23.32
CA VAL A 645 -2.75 19.49 -22.74
C VAL A 645 -2.18 19.81 -21.36
N LYS A 646 -1.81 21.08 -21.14
CA LYS A 646 -1.19 21.50 -19.89
C LYS A 646 -2.09 22.34 -18.99
N ASN A 647 -3.16 22.89 -19.54
CA ASN A 647 -4.13 23.74 -18.84
C ASN A 647 -5.52 23.59 -19.46
N GLU A 648 -6.53 24.26 -18.90
CA GLU A 648 -7.91 24.17 -19.32
C GLU A 648 -8.14 24.76 -20.73
N GLU A 649 -7.47 25.84 -21.07
CA GLU A 649 -7.56 26.47 -22.40
C GLU A 649 -7.06 25.53 -23.51
N ASP A 650 -5.91 24.88 -23.27
CA ASP A 650 -5.37 23.86 -24.17
C ASP A 650 -6.35 22.69 -24.34
N LEU A 651 -7.02 22.29 -23.27
CA LEU A 651 -8.01 21.20 -23.30
C LEU A 651 -9.21 21.58 -24.18
N ILE A 652 -9.77 22.77 -23.99
CA ILE A 652 -10.91 23.27 -24.78
C ILE A 652 -10.51 23.35 -26.23
N ASN A 653 -9.33 23.89 -26.54
CA ASN A 653 -8.82 23.98 -27.88
C ASN A 653 -8.64 22.60 -28.55
N ALA A 654 -8.11 21.62 -27.82
CA ALA A 654 -7.98 20.25 -28.31
C ALA A 654 -9.35 19.61 -28.58
N ILE A 655 -10.34 19.83 -27.70
CA ILE A 655 -11.70 19.32 -27.88
C ILE A 655 -12.41 19.99 -29.08
N LEU A 656 -12.25 21.28 -29.26
CA LEU A 656 -12.83 22.01 -30.43
C LEU A 656 -12.30 21.49 -31.77
N ASN A 657 -11.06 21.00 -31.78
CA ASN A 657 -10.39 20.52 -32.98
C ASN A 657 -10.36 18.97 -33.09
N LEU A 658 -11.25 18.25 -32.39
CA LEU A 658 -11.26 16.80 -32.35
C LEU A 658 -11.22 16.12 -33.71
N ASP A 659 -11.98 16.62 -34.68
CA ASP A 659 -12.08 16.05 -36.03
C ASP A 659 -10.77 16.24 -36.82
N SER A 660 -9.98 17.26 -36.50
CA SER A 660 -8.67 17.51 -37.13
C SER A 660 -7.52 16.79 -36.43
N LEU A 661 -7.69 16.38 -35.13
CA LEU A 661 -6.69 15.66 -34.38
C LEU A 661 -6.48 14.19 -34.84
N SER A 662 -7.36 13.68 -35.70
CA SER A 662 -7.27 12.29 -36.20
C SER A 662 -6.05 12.03 -37.10
N SER A 663 -5.25 13.05 -37.42
CA SER A 663 -4.48 13.15 -38.67
C SER A 663 -3.16 12.39 -38.73
N ASP A 664 -2.52 11.95 -37.63
CA ASP A 664 -1.21 11.34 -37.83
C ASP A 664 -1.15 9.82 -37.46
N GLU A 665 -1.84 9.04 -38.32
CA GLU A 665 -1.75 7.58 -38.28
C GLU A 665 -0.30 7.09 -38.46
N THR A 666 0.44 7.76 -39.38
CA THR A 666 1.82 7.38 -39.67
C THR A 666 2.71 7.55 -38.44
N LEU A 667 2.54 8.62 -37.69
CA LEU A 667 3.28 8.87 -36.47
C LEU A 667 2.99 7.81 -35.39
N ARG A 668 1.71 7.49 -35.18
CA ARG A 668 1.30 6.45 -34.24
C ARG A 668 1.86 5.09 -34.63
N ARG A 669 1.84 4.76 -35.93
CA ARG A 669 2.42 3.49 -36.45
C ARG A 669 3.94 3.42 -36.24
N LYS A 670 4.65 4.49 -36.51
CA LYS A 670 6.11 4.56 -36.26
C LYS A 670 6.42 4.40 -34.77
N PHE A 671 5.66 5.09 -33.92
CA PHE A 671 5.82 4.95 -32.46
C PHE A 671 5.55 3.52 -32.00
N LEU A 672 4.48 2.88 -32.47
CA LEU A 672 4.16 1.49 -32.12
C LEU A 672 5.25 0.54 -32.57
N ALA A 673 5.82 0.73 -33.76
CA ALA A 673 6.93 -0.05 -34.24
C ALA A 673 8.12 0.05 -33.27
N TYR A 674 8.52 1.26 -32.92
CA TYR A 674 9.58 1.48 -31.94
C TYR A 674 9.23 0.88 -30.56
N TYR A 675 8.01 1.14 -30.05
CA TYR A 675 7.59 0.67 -28.74
C TYR A 675 7.56 -0.86 -28.63
N LEU A 676 7.04 -1.54 -29.64
CA LEU A 676 6.88 -3.00 -29.66
C LEU A 676 8.20 -3.72 -29.99
N LEU A 677 9.00 -3.14 -30.86
CA LEU A 677 10.21 -3.82 -31.36
C LEU A 677 11.48 -3.41 -30.62
N GLU A 678 11.56 -2.19 -30.04
CA GLU A 678 12.80 -1.70 -29.42
C GLU A 678 12.65 -1.35 -27.94
N TYR A 679 11.58 -0.64 -27.54
CA TYR A 679 11.47 -0.11 -26.20
C TYR A 679 10.99 -1.15 -25.19
N SER A 680 9.89 -1.83 -25.47
CA SER A 680 9.35 -2.87 -24.62
C SER A 680 9.79 -4.27 -25.07
N VAL A 681 10.18 -5.11 -24.14
CA VAL A 681 10.73 -6.43 -24.38
C VAL A 681 9.78 -7.51 -23.86
N CYS A 682 9.47 -8.52 -24.67
CA CYS A 682 8.74 -9.70 -24.20
C CYS A 682 9.52 -10.43 -23.12
N SER A 683 8.82 -10.95 -22.12
CA SER A 683 9.46 -11.60 -20.96
C SER A 683 10.25 -12.87 -21.32
N ASP A 684 9.97 -13.47 -22.47
CA ASP A 684 10.62 -14.67 -23.02
C ASP A 684 11.70 -14.37 -24.09
N ASN A 685 11.84 -13.11 -24.52
CA ASN A 685 12.83 -12.72 -25.50
C ASN A 685 14.22 -12.50 -24.88
N VAL A 686 14.94 -13.60 -24.68
CA VAL A 686 16.26 -13.61 -24.03
C VAL A 686 17.31 -12.82 -24.82
N GLU A 687 17.30 -12.89 -26.15
CA GLU A 687 18.27 -12.17 -26.99
C GLU A 687 18.15 -10.65 -26.82
N LYS A 688 16.92 -10.15 -26.76
CA LYS A 688 16.69 -8.73 -26.61
C LYS A 688 16.98 -8.23 -25.19
N ILE A 689 16.69 -9.06 -24.18
CA ILE A 689 17.11 -8.81 -22.79
C ILE A 689 18.63 -8.71 -22.72
N ALA A 690 19.35 -9.66 -23.36
CA ALA A 690 20.80 -9.69 -23.42
C ALA A 690 21.35 -8.41 -24.06
N HIS A 691 20.82 -8.03 -25.22
CA HIS A 691 21.23 -6.78 -25.92
C HIS A 691 21.10 -5.54 -25.04
N LYS A 692 19.99 -5.40 -24.31
CA LYS A 692 19.76 -4.27 -23.38
C LYS A 692 20.73 -4.26 -22.19
N ILE A 693 21.13 -5.43 -21.72
CA ILE A 693 22.14 -5.56 -20.66
C ILE A 693 23.52 -5.19 -21.21
N ASP A 694 23.87 -5.61 -22.42
CA ASP A 694 25.12 -5.23 -23.07
C ASP A 694 25.21 -3.74 -23.28
N GLU A 695 24.13 -3.09 -23.75
CA GLU A 695 24.04 -1.63 -23.82
C GLU A 695 24.31 -0.96 -22.46
N LEU A 696 23.77 -1.52 -21.37
CA LEU A 696 24.04 -1.02 -20.01
C LEU A 696 25.53 -1.13 -19.67
N LEU A 697 26.15 -2.28 -19.94
CA LEU A 697 27.53 -2.57 -19.57
C LEU A 697 28.56 -1.79 -20.41
N MET A 698 28.17 -1.32 -21.61
CA MET A 698 29.00 -0.48 -22.48
C MET A 698 28.96 1.00 -22.09
N ARG A 699 28.03 1.42 -21.22
CA ARG A 699 27.94 2.82 -20.76
C ARG A 699 29.05 3.10 -19.75
N GLU A 700 30.00 3.89 -20.18
CA GLU A 700 31.03 4.47 -19.29
C GLU A 700 30.54 5.79 -18.71
N LEU A 701 31.12 6.17 -17.57
CA LEU A 701 30.80 7.43 -16.89
C LEU A 701 31.17 8.63 -17.72
#